data_e89925f63c82369e00461c3d75ef32a3
#
_entry.id   e89925f63c82369e00461c3d75ef32a3
#
_cell.length_a   1.000
_cell.length_b   1.000
_cell.length_c   1.000
_cell.angle_alpha   90.00
_cell.angle_beta   90.00
_cell.angle_gamma   90.00
#
_symmetry.space_group_name_H-M   'P 1'
#
loop_
_entity.id
_entity.type
_entity.pdbx_description
1 polymer ?
#
loop_
_entity_poly.entity_id
_entity_poly.type
_entity_poly.pdbx_seq_one_letter_code
_entity_poly.pdbx_strand_id
1 'polypeptide(L)'
;MARDYEIKDYRNFGIMAHIDAGKTTTTERILYYTGKSYKIGEVHDGAATMDFMDQEAERGITITSAATTCFWKGRDGNMRRLNIIDTPGHVDFTIEVERSLRVLDGAVCVLDSNQGVEPQTETVWRQGDKYGVPRIIFANKMDKTGADFYMCVDDIKEKLGARPVPIQLPIGAEGDFAGVVDLITMKAYVWEGDGKDAKMVVKEIPDDLKDRAAEFRAAMIEAAVEMDDAAMEGYLEGKEPDEETLRKLIRKATITTAFYPMMCGSAFKNKGVQPLLDAVVDFLPSPADREAFKGTDPRTGEPMLRKPTDEEPLSLLAFKIMSFEHVGSITFCRIYSGKIQSGMALANTTRDKKERVGRMYLMHAADREEIKEAYAGDIVALSGLKDTRTGETLCDPSKPVLLEKMEFPNPVIEMKIEPKTKADQEKMSMALSTMALEDPSFRVSVDQESGETILKGMGELHLDIKVDILRRTYGVDANVGAPQVAYRETLVRPTEVDYTHKKQTGGTGQFARVKFRIEPNETGKGNEFASEIVGGTVPKEYIPGVEKGVQSVWDSGVLIGFPVVDTKVTLYDGAFHEVDSSAIAFEIAARSALKEGFDKAGVKLLEPVMDVEVVTPGDFVGSVIGDINSRRGQIRNQEMRGNATVIRAYVPLANMFGYVSQLRSMSQGRASYTMQFAHYADVPRNVADEVKAKYA
;
A
#
# COMPACT_ATOMS: atom_id res chain seq x y z
N MET A 1 1.35 -31.20 16.20
CA MET A 1 0.32 -31.92 15.42
C MET A 1 0.63 -31.71 13.94
N ALA A 2 0.15 -32.59 13.04
CA ALA A 2 0.23 -32.32 11.60
C ALA A 2 -0.71 -31.15 11.26
N ARG A 3 -0.34 -30.35 10.25
CA ARG A 3 -1.21 -29.28 9.76
C ARG A 3 -2.48 -29.88 9.13
N ASP A 4 -3.60 -29.19 9.28
CA ASP A 4 -4.91 -29.67 8.78
C ASP A 4 -5.02 -29.63 7.26
N TYR A 5 -4.30 -28.71 6.61
CA TYR A 5 -4.27 -28.53 5.15
C TYR A 5 -2.84 -28.46 4.66
N GLU A 6 -2.53 -29.07 3.53
CA GLU A 6 -1.22 -28.94 2.91
C GLU A 6 -1.01 -27.49 2.37
N ILE A 7 0.25 -27.03 2.37
CA ILE A 7 0.57 -25.65 1.94
C ILE A 7 0.11 -25.34 0.50
N LYS A 8 0.09 -26.35 -0.38
CA LYS A 8 -0.45 -26.23 -1.74
C LYS A 8 -1.94 -25.91 -1.80
N ASP A 9 -2.68 -26.21 -0.72
CA ASP A 9 -4.12 -26.02 -0.61
C ASP A 9 -4.50 -24.66 -0.02
N TYR A 10 -3.50 -23.79 0.24
CA TYR A 10 -3.72 -22.42 0.68
C TYR A 10 -3.83 -21.47 -0.49
N ARG A 11 -4.66 -20.44 -0.34
CA ARG A 11 -4.69 -19.26 -1.20
C ARG A 11 -4.72 -18.02 -0.33
N ASN A 12 -3.62 -17.28 -0.31
CA ASN A 12 -3.53 -15.99 0.37
C ASN A 12 -3.70 -14.91 -0.68
N PHE A 13 -4.87 -14.35 -0.79
CA PHE A 13 -5.15 -13.37 -1.83
C PHE A 13 -5.85 -12.14 -1.30
N GLY A 14 -5.66 -11.03 -1.98
CA GLY A 14 -6.30 -9.77 -1.73
C GLY A 14 -7.31 -9.42 -2.80
N ILE A 15 -8.22 -8.52 -2.44
CA ILE A 15 -9.12 -7.89 -3.40
C ILE A 15 -8.69 -6.46 -3.57
N MET A 16 -8.25 -6.11 -4.77
CA MET A 16 -7.79 -4.78 -5.15
C MET A 16 -8.77 -4.14 -6.14
N ALA A 17 -9.12 -2.89 -5.91
CA ALA A 17 -10.08 -2.17 -6.73
C ALA A 17 -9.95 -0.67 -6.50
N HIS A 18 -10.47 0.14 -7.43
CA HIS A 18 -10.73 1.55 -7.13
C HIS A 18 -11.98 1.71 -6.23
N ILE A 19 -12.19 2.92 -5.74
CA ILE A 19 -13.37 3.27 -4.94
C ILE A 19 -14.63 2.96 -5.76
N ASP A 20 -15.64 2.42 -5.10
CA ASP A 20 -16.93 2.06 -5.70
C ASP A 20 -16.92 0.98 -6.80
N ALA A 21 -15.83 0.30 -7.11
CA ALA A 21 -15.84 -0.84 -8.04
C ALA A 21 -16.62 -2.06 -7.52
N GLY A 22 -17.01 -2.05 -6.25
CA GLY A 22 -17.74 -3.14 -5.60
C GLY A 22 -16.81 -4.14 -4.91
N LYS A 23 -15.66 -3.68 -4.43
CA LYS A 23 -14.70 -4.48 -3.68
C LYS A 23 -15.34 -5.14 -2.46
N THR A 24 -15.86 -4.36 -1.51
CA THR A 24 -16.48 -4.88 -0.28
C THR A 24 -17.67 -5.78 -0.60
N THR A 25 -18.50 -5.41 -1.58
CA THR A 25 -19.61 -6.27 -2.05
C THR A 25 -19.10 -7.62 -2.55
N THR A 26 -18.03 -7.65 -3.33
CA THR A 26 -17.43 -8.90 -3.84
C THR A 26 -16.91 -9.75 -2.68
N THR A 27 -16.20 -9.14 -1.72
CA THR A 27 -15.70 -9.82 -0.52
C THR A 27 -16.84 -10.42 0.31
N GLU A 28 -17.89 -9.65 0.57
CA GLU A 28 -19.06 -10.13 1.33
C GLU A 28 -19.76 -11.30 0.63
N ARG A 29 -19.85 -11.31 -0.71
CA ARG A 29 -20.39 -12.44 -1.47
C ARG A 29 -19.50 -13.67 -1.40
N ILE A 30 -18.19 -13.51 -1.42
CA ILE A 30 -17.24 -14.61 -1.20
C ILE A 30 -17.45 -15.20 0.20
N LEU A 31 -17.55 -14.38 1.24
CA LEU A 31 -17.81 -14.84 2.61
C LEU A 31 -19.15 -15.56 2.75
N TYR A 32 -20.17 -15.08 2.07
CA TYR A 32 -21.48 -15.72 2.03
C TYR A 32 -21.42 -17.11 1.39
N TYR A 33 -20.86 -17.25 0.19
CA TYR A 33 -20.77 -18.53 -0.52
C TYR A 33 -19.84 -19.53 0.17
N THR A 34 -18.86 -19.07 0.93
CA THR A 34 -17.97 -19.93 1.73
C THR A 34 -18.56 -20.29 3.09
N GLY A 35 -19.77 -19.83 3.41
CA GLY A 35 -20.47 -20.16 4.65
C GLY A 35 -19.95 -19.47 5.91
N LYS A 36 -19.10 -18.44 5.77
CA LYS A 36 -18.60 -17.62 6.89
C LYS A 36 -19.59 -16.55 7.33
N SER A 37 -20.45 -16.07 6.44
CA SER A 37 -21.55 -15.18 6.78
C SER A 37 -22.90 -15.83 6.48
N TYR A 38 -23.82 -15.78 7.42
CA TYR A 38 -25.20 -16.27 7.25
C TYR A 38 -26.11 -15.22 6.64
N LYS A 39 -25.71 -13.95 6.68
CA LYS A 39 -26.43 -12.83 6.06
C LYS A 39 -25.53 -12.19 5.02
N ILE A 40 -26.12 -11.79 3.90
CA ILE A 40 -25.43 -10.94 2.95
C ILE A 40 -25.33 -9.56 3.57
N GLY A 41 -24.11 -9.11 3.91
CA GLY A 41 -23.85 -7.75 4.33
C GLY A 41 -24.01 -6.81 3.13
N GLU A 42 -24.85 -5.77 3.28
CA GLU A 42 -24.99 -4.70 2.30
C GLU A 42 -24.19 -3.49 2.77
N VAL A 43 -23.30 -2.98 1.90
CA VAL A 43 -22.43 -1.83 2.22
C VAL A 43 -23.27 -0.59 2.54
N HIS A 44 -24.36 -0.39 1.79
CA HIS A 44 -25.26 0.75 1.99
C HIS A 44 -26.03 0.73 3.32
N ASP A 45 -26.17 -0.45 3.91
CA ASP A 45 -26.84 -0.62 5.20
C ASP A 45 -25.86 -0.64 6.38
N GLY A 46 -24.55 -0.45 6.13
CA GLY A 46 -23.49 -0.52 7.14
C GLY A 46 -23.33 -1.92 7.78
N ALA A 47 -23.78 -2.96 7.07
CA ALA A 47 -23.84 -4.34 7.59
C ALA A 47 -22.72 -5.24 7.04
N ALA A 48 -21.69 -4.67 6.42
CA ALA A 48 -20.55 -5.42 5.85
C ALA A 48 -19.66 -5.97 6.97
N THR A 49 -19.32 -7.26 6.91
CA THR A 49 -18.51 -7.95 7.92
C THR A 49 -17.05 -7.48 7.94
N MET A 50 -16.52 -7.10 6.78
CA MET A 50 -15.13 -6.68 6.62
C MET A 50 -14.91 -5.20 6.95
N ASP A 51 -15.93 -4.35 6.81
CA ASP A 51 -15.91 -2.94 7.20
C ASP A 51 -16.39 -2.82 8.64
N PHE A 52 -15.55 -3.22 9.60
CA PHE A 52 -15.92 -3.34 11.02
C PHE A 52 -15.75 -2.06 11.83
N MET A 53 -15.16 -1.01 11.26
CA MET A 53 -15.06 0.29 11.91
C MET A 53 -16.28 1.15 11.61
N ASP A 54 -16.75 1.91 12.60
CA ASP A 54 -17.88 2.84 12.42
C ASP A 54 -17.63 3.81 11.26
N GLN A 55 -16.38 4.27 11.11
CA GLN A 55 -15.95 5.17 10.04
C GLN A 55 -16.03 4.54 8.66
N GLU A 56 -15.78 3.24 8.53
CA GLU A 56 -15.92 2.48 7.29
C GLU A 56 -17.39 2.32 6.93
N ALA A 57 -18.20 1.89 7.88
CA ALA A 57 -19.63 1.68 7.69
C ALA A 57 -20.39 2.98 7.33
N GLU A 58 -20.08 4.10 8.00
CA GLU A 58 -20.71 5.40 7.74
C GLU A 58 -20.32 6.00 6.39
N ARG A 59 -19.08 5.79 5.94
CA ARG A 59 -18.54 6.40 4.71
C ARG A 59 -18.63 5.48 3.50
N GLY A 60 -18.92 4.20 3.70
CA GLY A 60 -18.97 3.17 2.65
C GLY A 60 -17.62 2.91 1.98
N ILE A 61 -16.50 3.15 2.69
CA ILE A 61 -15.14 2.94 2.19
C ILE A 61 -14.35 2.06 3.14
N THR A 62 -13.52 1.17 2.63
CA THR A 62 -12.56 0.41 3.43
C THR A 62 -11.36 1.31 3.77
N ILE A 63 -11.09 1.47 5.05
CA ILE A 63 -9.99 2.28 5.59
C ILE A 63 -8.84 1.38 5.98
N THR A 64 -9.17 0.28 6.64
CA THR A 64 -8.23 -0.66 7.25
C THR A 64 -8.34 -2.02 6.59
N SER A 65 -7.19 -2.62 6.21
CA SER A 65 -7.19 -3.99 5.68
C SER A 65 -7.66 -4.98 6.76
N ALA A 66 -8.65 -5.80 6.44
CA ALA A 66 -9.14 -6.88 7.28
C ALA A 66 -8.71 -8.24 6.69
N ALA A 67 -8.40 -9.20 7.58
CA ALA A 67 -8.02 -10.55 7.17
C ALA A 67 -9.08 -11.54 7.65
N THR A 68 -9.54 -12.41 6.76
CA THR A 68 -10.51 -13.45 7.10
C THR A 68 -10.15 -14.77 6.44
N THR A 69 -10.26 -15.85 7.22
CA THR A 69 -10.07 -17.21 6.71
C THR A 69 -11.41 -17.86 6.40
N CYS A 70 -11.54 -18.40 5.20
CA CYS A 70 -12.68 -19.18 4.76
C CYS A 70 -12.25 -20.41 3.96
N PHE A 71 -13.21 -21.23 3.52
CA PHE A 71 -12.91 -22.50 2.87
C PHE A 71 -13.76 -22.64 1.62
N TRP A 72 -13.17 -23.17 0.55
CA TRP A 72 -13.85 -23.44 -0.68
C TRP A 72 -13.49 -24.83 -1.22
N LYS A 73 -14.48 -25.55 -1.72
CA LYS A 73 -14.28 -26.88 -2.29
C LYS A 73 -13.86 -26.73 -3.75
N GLY A 74 -12.64 -27.15 -4.06
CA GLY A 74 -12.14 -27.16 -5.42
C GLY A 74 -12.88 -28.15 -6.32
N ARG A 75 -12.67 -28.06 -7.61
CA ARG A 75 -13.24 -28.98 -8.63
C ARG A 75 -12.81 -30.44 -8.43
N ASP A 76 -11.62 -30.63 -7.86
CA ASP A 76 -11.08 -31.95 -7.48
C ASP A 76 -11.75 -32.54 -6.23
N GLY A 77 -12.70 -31.84 -5.65
CA GLY A 77 -13.41 -32.26 -4.45
C GLY A 77 -12.70 -31.96 -3.13
N ASN A 78 -11.46 -31.47 -3.16
CA ASN A 78 -10.68 -31.14 -1.99
C ASN A 78 -11.00 -29.74 -1.47
N MET A 79 -10.96 -29.57 -0.15
CA MET A 79 -11.15 -28.27 0.48
C MET A 79 -9.86 -27.44 0.36
N ARG A 80 -10.02 -26.18 0.02
CA ARG A 80 -8.94 -25.17 0.01
C ARG A 80 -9.18 -24.16 1.12
N ARG A 81 -8.10 -23.80 1.80
CA ARG A 81 -8.11 -22.73 2.79
C ARG A 81 -7.80 -21.42 2.09
N LEU A 82 -8.73 -20.48 2.17
CA LEU A 82 -8.66 -19.16 1.57
C LEU A 82 -8.44 -18.13 2.68
N ASN A 83 -7.35 -17.41 2.63
CA ASN A 83 -7.10 -16.25 3.47
C ASN A 83 -7.27 -15.01 2.60
N ILE A 84 -8.32 -14.25 2.88
CA ILE A 84 -8.68 -13.05 2.14
C ILE A 84 -8.18 -11.86 2.94
N ILE A 85 -7.45 -10.96 2.28
CA ILE A 85 -7.10 -9.65 2.82
C ILE A 85 -7.84 -8.61 2.01
N ASP A 86 -8.80 -7.94 2.62
CA ASP A 86 -9.48 -6.81 2.02
C ASP A 86 -8.60 -5.57 2.11
N THR A 87 -8.37 -4.89 0.98
CA THR A 87 -7.45 -3.74 0.90
C THR A 87 -8.21 -2.46 0.65
N PRO A 88 -7.84 -1.33 1.27
CA PRO A 88 -8.45 -0.04 0.95
C PRO A 88 -8.33 0.31 -0.53
N GLY A 89 -9.34 1.02 -1.05
CA GLY A 89 -9.33 1.54 -2.42
C GLY A 89 -8.93 3.02 -2.52
N HIS A 90 -8.83 3.73 -1.40
CA HIS A 90 -8.57 5.17 -1.39
C HIS A 90 -7.07 5.49 -1.33
N VAL A 91 -6.64 6.50 -2.09
CA VAL A 91 -5.21 6.90 -2.19
C VAL A 91 -4.58 7.35 -0.88
N ASP A 92 -5.37 7.91 0.04
CA ASP A 92 -4.88 8.30 1.36
C ASP A 92 -4.44 7.10 2.21
N PHE A 93 -4.87 5.89 1.84
CA PHE A 93 -4.54 4.62 2.49
C PHE A 93 -3.60 3.73 1.66
N THR A 94 -2.81 4.33 0.78
CA THR A 94 -1.82 3.62 -0.08
C THR A 94 -0.94 2.67 0.72
N ILE A 95 -0.60 3.02 1.95
CA ILE A 95 0.24 2.18 2.82
C ILE A 95 -0.45 0.87 3.22
N GLU A 96 -1.77 0.89 3.44
CA GLU A 96 -2.53 -0.32 3.75
C GLU A 96 -2.56 -1.26 2.54
N VAL A 97 -2.63 -0.69 1.33
CA VAL A 97 -2.53 -1.46 0.08
C VAL A 97 -1.14 -2.09 -0.05
N GLU A 98 -0.06 -1.33 0.15
CA GLU A 98 1.31 -1.84 0.08
C GLU A 98 1.59 -2.93 1.10
N ARG A 99 1.14 -2.77 2.33
CA ARG A 99 1.25 -3.81 3.38
C ARG A 99 0.59 -5.10 2.94
N SER A 100 -0.64 -4.99 2.43
CA SER A 100 -1.41 -6.14 1.99
C SER A 100 -0.75 -6.84 0.80
N LEU A 101 -0.37 -6.10 -0.24
CA LEU A 101 0.27 -6.65 -1.44
C LEU A 101 1.61 -7.35 -1.12
N ARG A 102 2.33 -6.90 -0.11
CA ARG A 102 3.61 -7.50 0.30
C ARG A 102 3.46 -8.93 0.84
N VAL A 103 2.33 -9.22 1.47
CA VAL A 103 2.07 -10.51 2.13
C VAL A 103 1.15 -11.44 1.34
N LEU A 104 0.59 -10.98 0.24
CA LEU A 104 -0.28 -11.78 -0.63
C LEU A 104 0.53 -12.66 -1.58
N ASP A 105 -0.03 -13.81 -1.92
CA ASP A 105 0.48 -14.66 -3.00
C ASP A 105 -0.19 -14.34 -4.33
N GLY A 106 -1.42 -13.84 -4.31
CA GLY A 106 -2.17 -13.43 -5.49
C GLY A 106 -3.23 -12.38 -5.17
N ALA A 107 -3.91 -11.85 -6.16
CA ALA A 107 -4.99 -10.89 -5.98
C ALA A 107 -6.11 -11.05 -7.01
N VAL A 108 -7.29 -10.56 -6.67
CA VAL A 108 -8.41 -10.33 -7.59
C VAL A 108 -8.52 -8.83 -7.81
N CYS A 109 -8.33 -8.39 -9.04
CA CYS A 109 -8.52 -7.00 -9.44
C CYS A 109 -9.96 -6.80 -9.92
N VAL A 110 -10.75 -6.07 -9.15
CA VAL A 110 -12.16 -5.79 -9.44
C VAL A 110 -12.28 -4.46 -10.16
N LEU A 111 -12.89 -4.47 -11.34
CA LEU A 111 -13.17 -3.30 -12.16
C LEU A 111 -14.67 -3.02 -12.18
N ASP A 112 -15.06 -1.76 -12.25
CA ASP A 112 -16.41 -1.35 -12.63
C ASP A 112 -16.56 -1.45 -14.16
N SER A 113 -17.43 -2.33 -14.65
CA SER A 113 -17.61 -2.55 -16.08
C SER A 113 -18.13 -1.34 -16.86
N ASN A 114 -18.68 -0.34 -16.15
CA ASN A 114 -19.12 0.92 -16.75
C ASN A 114 -17.95 1.94 -16.88
N GLN A 115 -16.95 1.87 -16.00
CA GLN A 115 -15.89 2.87 -15.92
C GLN A 115 -14.55 2.37 -16.48
N GLY A 116 -14.33 1.06 -16.47
CA GLY A 116 -13.08 0.44 -16.92
C GLY A 116 -11.92 0.73 -15.95
N VAL A 117 -10.75 0.98 -16.51
CA VAL A 117 -9.53 1.31 -15.75
C VAL A 117 -9.53 2.79 -15.38
N GLU A 118 -9.53 3.05 -14.08
CA GLU A 118 -9.40 4.37 -13.47
C GLU A 118 -7.99 4.58 -12.89
N PRO A 119 -7.57 5.83 -12.54
CA PRO A 119 -6.23 6.12 -12.04
C PRO A 119 -5.87 5.39 -10.76
N GLN A 120 -6.85 5.20 -9.88
CA GLN A 120 -6.63 4.38 -8.68
C GLN A 120 -6.36 2.93 -9.06
N THR A 121 -7.03 2.41 -10.08
CA THR A 121 -6.73 1.09 -10.64
C THR A 121 -5.29 1.03 -11.15
N GLU A 122 -4.83 2.05 -11.89
CA GLU A 122 -3.44 2.14 -12.36
C GLU A 122 -2.45 2.14 -11.20
N THR A 123 -2.74 2.92 -10.15
CA THR A 123 -1.86 3.02 -8.98
C THR A 123 -1.73 1.68 -8.26
N VAL A 124 -2.86 1.04 -7.95
CA VAL A 124 -2.87 -0.25 -7.26
C VAL A 124 -2.28 -1.35 -8.15
N TRP A 125 -2.50 -1.26 -9.47
CA TRP A 125 -1.91 -2.18 -10.43
C TRP A 125 -0.38 -2.09 -10.45
N ARG A 126 0.19 -0.88 -10.52
CA ARG A 126 1.65 -0.66 -10.46
C ARG A 126 2.26 -1.14 -9.15
N GLN A 127 1.55 -0.95 -8.04
CA GLN A 127 1.97 -1.53 -6.75
C GLN A 127 2.00 -3.06 -6.81
N GLY A 128 0.99 -3.68 -7.41
CA GLY A 128 0.96 -5.12 -7.65
C GLY A 128 2.13 -5.60 -8.52
N ASP A 129 2.52 -4.83 -9.55
CA ASP A 129 3.69 -5.10 -10.39
C ASP A 129 5.01 -5.00 -9.61
N LYS A 130 5.14 -3.97 -8.76
CA LYS A 130 6.31 -3.79 -7.87
C LYS A 130 6.61 -5.05 -7.03
N TYR A 131 5.56 -5.72 -6.55
CA TYR A 131 5.69 -6.93 -5.73
C TYR A 131 5.52 -8.24 -6.52
N GLY A 132 5.35 -8.17 -7.83
CA GLY A 132 5.16 -9.33 -8.69
C GLY A 132 3.94 -10.18 -8.31
N VAL A 133 2.85 -9.56 -7.90
CA VAL A 133 1.64 -10.26 -7.44
C VAL A 133 0.82 -10.77 -8.63
N PRO A 134 0.64 -12.10 -8.79
CA PRO A 134 -0.26 -12.68 -9.79
C PRO A 134 -1.71 -12.23 -9.57
N ARG A 135 -2.45 -11.99 -10.66
CA ARG A 135 -3.80 -11.42 -10.58
C ARG A 135 -4.79 -12.09 -11.50
N ILE A 136 -6.03 -12.16 -11.03
CA ILE A 136 -7.22 -12.42 -11.84
C ILE A 136 -8.00 -11.12 -11.94
N ILE A 137 -8.54 -10.79 -13.09
CA ILE A 137 -9.34 -9.60 -13.31
C ILE A 137 -10.82 -9.98 -13.29
N PHE A 138 -11.61 -9.25 -12.52
CA PHE A 138 -13.06 -9.44 -12.42
C PHE A 138 -13.79 -8.16 -12.81
N ALA A 139 -14.37 -8.13 -14.02
CA ALA A 139 -15.22 -7.05 -14.47
C ALA A 139 -16.59 -7.17 -13.78
N ASN A 140 -16.76 -6.40 -12.72
CA ASN A 140 -17.94 -6.37 -11.85
C ASN A 140 -19.00 -5.40 -12.36
N LYS A 141 -20.20 -5.46 -11.80
CA LYS A 141 -21.33 -4.59 -12.10
C LYS A 141 -21.80 -4.67 -13.54
N MET A 142 -21.75 -5.87 -14.12
CA MET A 142 -22.28 -6.11 -15.48
C MET A 142 -23.78 -5.81 -15.61
N ASP A 143 -24.49 -5.68 -14.50
CA ASP A 143 -25.92 -5.31 -14.42
C ASP A 143 -26.18 -3.80 -14.46
N LYS A 144 -25.11 -2.97 -14.38
CA LYS A 144 -25.22 -1.52 -14.36
C LYS A 144 -25.37 -0.94 -15.77
N THR A 145 -26.16 0.13 -15.90
CA THR A 145 -26.30 0.84 -17.17
C THR A 145 -24.94 1.35 -17.67
N GLY A 146 -24.62 1.08 -18.92
CA GLY A 146 -23.32 1.42 -19.53
C GLY A 146 -22.22 0.38 -19.30
N ALA A 147 -22.54 -0.79 -18.72
CA ALA A 147 -21.56 -1.86 -18.52
C ALA A 147 -21.09 -2.43 -19.86
N ASP A 148 -19.77 -2.45 -20.07
CA ASP A 148 -19.11 -2.98 -21.27
C ASP A 148 -17.85 -3.76 -20.89
N PHE A 149 -17.94 -5.09 -21.02
CA PHE A 149 -16.82 -5.99 -20.75
C PHE A 149 -15.65 -5.78 -21.71
N TYR A 150 -15.95 -5.55 -22.99
CA TYR A 150 -14.92 -5.46 -24.03
C TYR A 150 -14.14 -4.15 -23.94
N MET A 151 -14.83 -3.07 -23.57
CA MET A 151 -14.17 -1.80 -23.23
C MET A 151 -13.17 -2.00 -22.08
N CYS A 152 -13.53 -2.77 -21.05
CA CYS A 152 -12.59 -3.08 -19.97
C CYS A 152 -11.37 -3.89 -20.45
N VAL A 153 -11.54 -4.82 -21.38
CA VAL A 153 -10.41 -5.56 -21.98
C VAL A 153 -9.44 -4.63 -22.69
N ASP A 154 -9.96 -3.70 -23.47
CA ASP A 154 -9.15 -2.73 -24.22
C ASP A 154 -8.48 -1.72 -23.29
N ASP A 155 -9.18 -1.21 -22.30
CA ASP A 155 -8.62 -0.31 -21.26
C ASP A 155 -7.42 -0.92 -20.52
N ILE A 156 -7.49 -2.21 -20.19
CA ILE A 156 -6.38 -2.90 -19.52
C ILE A 156 -5.14 -2.95 -20.42
N LYS A 157 -5.33 -3.22 -21.71
CA LYS A 157 -4.22 -3.23 -22.69
C LYS A 157 -3.62 -1.85 -22.87
N GLU A 158 -4.46 -0.85 -23.05
CA GLU A 158 -4.03 0.52 -23.41
C GLU A 158 -3.47 1.29 -22.20
N LYS A 159 -4.15 1.23 -21.06
CA LYS A 159 -3.80 2.05 -19.88
C LYS A 159 -2.82 1.37 -18.93
N LEU A 160 -2.93 0.04 -18.80
CA LEU A 160 -2.03 -0.71 -17.90
C LEU A 160 -0.85 -1.35 -18.63
N GLY A 161 -0.88 -1.43 -19.97
CA GLY A 161 0.11 -2.16 -20.74
C GLY A 161 0.13 -3.66 -20.42
N ALA A 162 -0.96 -4.19 -19.83
CA ALA A 162 -1.08 -5.57 -19.41
C ALA A 162 -1.75 -6.43 -20.48
N ARG A 163 -1.59 -7.75 -20.37
CA ARG A 163 -2.21 -8.73 -21.29
C ARG A 163 -3.40 -9.41 -20.60
N PRO A 164 -4.63 -8.88 -20.70
CA PRO A 164 -5.81 -9.58 -20.22
C PRO A 164 -6.17 -10.70 -21.21
N VAL A 165 -6.52 -11.86 -20.67
CA VAL A 165 -7.01 -12.99 -21.44
C VAL A 165 -8.40 -13.37 -20.92
N PRO A 166 -9.47 -13.00 -21.61
CA PRO A 166 -10.81 -13.42 -21.24
C PRO A 166 -10.91 -14.94 -21.19
N ILE A 167 -11.33 -15.47 -20.04
CA ILE A 167 -11.68 -16.89 -19.85
C ILE A 167 -13.19 -17.07 -19.72
N GLN A 168 -13.91 -15.96 -19.68
CA GLN A 168 -15.37 -15.87 -19.72
C GLN A 168 -15.82 -14.73 -20.62
N LEU A 169 -17.02 -14.84 -21.15
CA LEU A 169 -17.73 -13.75 -21.82
C LEU A 169 -19.08 -13.51 -21.14
N PRO A 170 -19.58 -12.27 -21.09
CA PRO A 170 -20.89 -11.99 -20.51
C PRO A 170 -22.03 -12.48 -21.43
N ILE A 171 -23.11 -12.95 -20.81
CA ILE A 171 -24.38 -13.22 -21.48
C ILE A 171 -25.32 -12.05 -21.17
N GLY A 172 -25.48 -11.16 -22.15
CA GLY A 172 -26.16 -9.90 -21.95
C GLY A 172 -25.31 -8.86 -21.19
N ALA A 173 -25.88 -7.68 -21.03
CA ALA A 173 -25.31 -6.58 -20.26
C ALA A 173 -26.45 -5.76 -19.65
N GLU A 174 -26.12 -4.91 -18.67
CA GLU A 174 -27.10 -4.06 -17.99
C GLU A 174 -28.24 -4.88 -17.37
N GLY A 175 -29.49 -4.46 -17.59
CA GLY A 175 -30.68 -5.17 -17.10
C GLY A 175 -30.83 -6.60 -17.63
N ASP A 176 -30.25 -6.89 -18.79
CA ASP A 176 -30.32 -8.19 -19.45
C ASP A 176 -29.15 -9.14 -19.09
N PHE A 177 -28.27 -8.73 -18.17
CA PHE A 177 -27.16 -9.58 -17.73
C PHE A 177 -27.69 -10.84 -17.03
N ALA A 178 -27.57 -11.98 -17.71
CA ALA A 178 -28.10 -13.27 -17.25
C ALA A 178 -27.03 -14.20 -16.66
N GLY A 179 -25.80 -14.09 -17.13
CA GLY A 179 -24.74 -15.02 -16.74
C GLY A 179 -23.48 -14.86 -17.56
N VAL A 180 -22.69 -15.92 -17.65
CA VAL A 180 -21.40 -15.93 -18.33
C VAL A 180 -21.23 -17.17 -19.19
N VAL A 181 -20.49 -17.05 -20.29
CA VAL A 181 -19.97 -18.17 -21.07
C VAL A 181 -18.59 -18.53 -20.53
N ASP A 182 -18.40 -19.75 -20.08
CA ASP A 182 -17.07 -20.29 -19.72
C ASP A 182 -16.37 -20.78 -20.98
N LEU A 183 -15.29 -20.11 -21.36
CA LEU A 183 -14.51 -20.45 -22.56
C LEU A 183 -13.65 -21.71 -22.40
N ILE A 184 -13.42 -22.15 -21.17
CA ILE A 184 -12.64 -23.36 -20.90
C ILE A 184 -13.52 -24.59 -21.15
N THR A 185 -14.73 -24.62 -20.63
CA THR A 185 -15.68 -25.74 -20.77
C THR A 185 -16.61 -25.59 -21.96
N MET A 186 -16.69 -24.40 -22.56
CA MET A 186 -17.65 -24.05 -23.61
C MET A 186 -19.10 -24.31 -23.20
N LYS A 187 -19.44 -23.87 -21.99
CA LYS A 187 -20.79 -23.93 -21.43
C LYS A 187 -21.21 -22.54 -20.95
N ALA A 188 -22.51 -22.34 -20.88
CA ALA A 188 -23.09 -21.14 -20.27
C ALA A 188 -23.47 -21.40 -18.81
N TYR A 189 -23.05 -20.50 -17.92
CA TYR A 189 -23.51 -20.47 -16.53
C TYR A 189 -24.49 -19.32 -16.38
N VAL A 190 -25.75 -19.66 -16.13
CA VAL A 190 -26.88 -18.71 -16.03
C VAL A 190 -27.45 -18.78 -14.61
N TRP A 191 -27.75 -17.64 -14.03
CA TRP A 191 -28.37 -17.58 -12.71
C TRP A 191 -29.88 -17.40 -12.87
N GLU A 192 -30.64 -18.36 -12.39
CA GLU A 192 -32.10 -18.35 -12.38
C GLU A 192 -32.62 -17.97 -10.99
N GLY A 193 -33.62 -17.09 -10.93
CA GLY A 193 -34.13 -16.48 -9.70
C GLY A 193 -33.45 -15.16 -9.36
N ASP A 194 -33.97 -14.49 -8.33
CA ASP A 194 -33.50 -13.19 -7.91
C ASP A 194 -32.81 -13.25 -6.52
N GLY A 195 -31.83 -12.40 -6.32
CA GLY A 195 -31.20 -12.15 -5.03
C GLY A 195 -30.53 -13.38 -4.42
N LYS A 196 -30.85 -13.69 -3.16
CA LYS A 196 -30.20 -14.78 -2.39
C LYS A 196 -30.52 -16.17 -2.88
N ASP A 197 -31.65 -16.33 -3.56
CA ASP A 197 -32.16 -17.61 -4.05
C ASP A 197 -31.71 -17.93 -5.48
N ALA A 198 -30.91 -17.05 -6.09
CA ALA A 198 -30.38 -17.25 -7.44
C ALA A 198 -29.52 -18.52 -7.50
N LYS A 199 -29.91 -19.46 -8.36
CA LYS A 199 -29.21 -20.72 -8.59
C LYS A 199 -28.48 -20.70 -9.91
N MET A 200 -27.19 -21.06 -9.86
CA MET A 200 -26.40 -21.26 -11.06
C MET A 200 -26.82 -22.53 -11.78
N VAL A 201 -27.17 -22.39 -13.04
CA VAL A 201 -27.58 -23.50 -13.92
C VAL A 201 -26.65 -23.55 -15.14
N VAL A 202 -26.20 -24.75 -15.50
CA VAL A 202 -25.34 -24.94 -16.67
C VAL A 202 -26.26 -25.16 -17.90
N LYS A 203 -26.02 -24.37 -18.94
CA LYS A 203 -26.77 -24.43 -20.22
C LYS A 203 -25.82 -24.47 -21.42
N GLU A 204 -26.36 -24.71 -22.59
CA GLU A 204 -25.63 -24.51 -23.84
C GLU A 204 -25.43 -23.01 -24.11
N ILE A 205 -24.36 -22.67 -24.85
CA ILE A 205 -24.05 -21.29 -25.23
C ILE A 205 -25.18 -20.74 -26.11
N PRO A 206 -25.71 -19.56 -25.86
CA PRO A 206 -26.67 -18.90 -26.74
C PRO A 206 -26.16 -18.79 -28.19
N ASP A 207 -27.03 -18.98 -29.17
CA ASP A 207 -26.62 -19.05 -30.57
C ASP A 207 -25.94 -17.79 -31.08
N ASP A 208 -26.37 -16.63 -30.60
CA ASP A 208 -25.80 -15.33 -30.90
C ASP A 208 -24.37 -15.08 -30.32
N LEU A 209 -23.96 -15.90 -29.35
CA LEU A 209 -22.63 -15.82 -28.73
C LEU A 209 -21.66 -16.93 -29.18
N LYS A 210 -22.14 -17.95 -29.94
CA LYS A 210 -21.30 -19.11 -30.32
C LYS A 210 -20.05 -18.72 -31.10
N ASP A 211 -20.19 -17.86 -32.10
CA ASP A 211 -19.08 -17.44 -32.96
C ASP A 211 -18.06 -16.63 -32.16
N ARG A 212 -18.54 -15.68 -31.34
CA ARG A 212 -17.69 -14.87 -30.48
C ARG A 212 -16.98 -15.72 -29.41
N ALA A 213 -17.70 -16.68 -28.83
CA ALA A 213 -17.10 -17.61 -27.85
C ALA A 213 -15.99 -18.46 -28.50
N ALA A 214 -16.19 -18.93 -29.74
CA ALA A 214 -15.18 -19.68 -30.48
C ALA A 214 -13.93 -18.82 -30.77
N GLU A 215 -14.11 -17.56 -31.18
CA GLU A 215 -13.02 -16.59 -31.41
C GLU A 215 -12.19 -16.34 -30.13
N PHE A 216 -12.86 -16.01 -29.03
CA PHE A 216 -12.17 -15.74 -27.77
C PHE A 216 -11.55 -16.98 -27.14
N ARG A 217 -12.17 -18.17 -27.33
CA ARG A 217 -11.56 -19.45 -26.95
C ARG A 217 -10.26 -19.70 -27.70
N ALA A 218 -10.25 -19.50 -29.02
CA ALA A 218 -9.04 -19.67 -29.81
C ALA A 218 -7.91 -18.75 -29.34
N ALA A 219 -8.21 -17.47 -29.08
CA ALA A 219 -7.25 -16.50 -28.55
C ALA A 219 -6.75 -16.89 -27.14
N MET A 220 -7.62 -17.43 -26.29
CA MET A 220 -7.25 -17.93 -24.95
C MET A 220 -6.31 -19.14 -25.04
N ILE A 221 -6.62 -20.11 -25.92
CA ILE A 221 -5.78 -21.31 -26.12
C ILE A 221 -4.42 -20.90 -26.69
N GLU A 222 -4.38 -20.03 -27.68
CA GLU A 222 -3.13 -19.46 -28.22
C GLU A 222 -2.25 -18.86 -27.13
N ALA A 223 -2.81 -18.01 -26.31
CA ALA A 223 -2.07 -17.42 -25.19
C ALA A 223 -1.61 -18.47 -24.16
N ALA A 224 -2.41 -19.48 -23.89
CA ALA A 224 -2.09 -20.52 -22.92
C ALA A 224 -0.98 -21.46 -23.39
N VAL A 225 -0.99 -21.91 -24.65
CA VAL A 225 0.01 -22.86 -25.18
C VAL A 225 1.40 -22.23 -25.32
N GLU A 226 1.53 -20.91 -25.34
CA GLU A 226 2.82 -20.21 -25.26
C GLU A 226 3.62 -20.57 -23.98
N MET A 227 2.97 -21.10 -22.96
CA MET A 227 3.58 -21.45 -21.69
C MET A 227 4.29 -22.81 -21.68
N ASP A 228 4.14 -23.62 -22.73
CA ASP A 228 4.71 -24.97 -22.82
C ASP A 228 4.97 -25.36 -24.26
N ASP A 229 6.21 -25.72 -24.57
CA ASP A 229 6.64 -26.01 -25.94
C ASP A 229 5.89 -27.20 -26.53
N ALA A 230 5.64 -28.27 -25.75
CA ALA A 230 4.92 -29.46 -26.23
C ALA A 230 3.44 -29.15 -26.51
N ALA A 231 2.82 -28.28 -25.67
CA ALA A 231 1.44 -27.84 -25.91
C ALA A 231 1.36 -26.95 -27.16
N MET A 232 2.37 -26.09 -27.39
CA MET A 232 2.47 -25.26 -28.60
C MET A 232 2.62 -26.11 -29.86
N GLU A 233 3.53 -27.09 -29.86
CA GLU A 233 3.71 -28.01 -31.00
C GLU A 233 2.41 -28.75 -31.31
N GLY A 234 1.74 -29.32 -30.31
CA GLY A 234 0.47 -29.98 -30.46
C GLY A 234 -0.62 -29.09 -31.07
N TYR A 235 -0.69 -27.83 -30.61
CA TYR A 235 -1.65 -26.86 -31.13
C TYR A 235 -1.36 -26.50 -32.59
N LEU A 236 -0.09 -26.32 -32.96
CA LEU A 236 0.29 -26.11 -34.38
C LEU A 236 -0.03 -27.30 -35.30
N GLU A 237 -0.05 -28.52 -34.75
CA GLU A 237 -0.51 -29.71 -35.44
C GLU A 237 -2.04 -29.86 -35.49
N GLY A 238 -2.79 -28.89 -34.95
CA GLY A 238 -4.25 -28.89 -34.90
C GLY A 238 -4.86 -29.68 -33.74
N LYS A 239 -4.07 -29.97 -32.69
CA LYS A 239 -4.55 -30.64 -31.48
C LYS A 239 -4.73 -29.60 -30.36
N GLU A 240 -5.96 -29.33 -29.95
CA GLU A 240 -6.22 -28.52 -28.79
C GLU A 240 -5.83 -29.24 -27.48
N PRO A 241 -5.29 -28.54 -26.46
CA PRO A 241 -5.09 -29.13 -25.15
C PRO A 241 -6.43 -29.48 -24.50
N ASP A 242 -6.48 -30.58 -23.75
CA ASP A 242 -7.65 -30.93 -22.95
C ASP A 242 -7.88 -29.87 -21.81
N GLU A 243 -9.05 -29.94 -21.18
CA GLU A 243 -9.45 -28.98 -20.15
C GLU A 243 -8.46 -28.92 -18.99
N GLU A 244 -7.95 -30.08 -18.55
CA GLU A 244 -7.00 -30.12 -17.39
C GLU A 244 -5.66 -29.49 -17.77
N THR A 245 -5.14 -29.81 -18.95
CA THR A 245 -3.92 -29.20 -19.48
C THR A 245 -4.09 -27.70 -19.67
N LEU A 246 -5.22 -27.29 -20.27
CA LEU A 246 -5.52 -25.87 -20.46
C LEU A 246 -5.56 -25.10 -19.15
N ARG A 247 -6.19 -25.65 -18.10
CA ARG A 247 -6.19 -25.04 -16.76
C ARG A 247 -4.79 -24.93 -16.16
N LYS A 248 -3.95 -25.95 -16.32
CA LYS A 248 -2.54 -25.92 -15.88
C LYS A 248 -1.74 -24.84 -16.59
N LEU A 249 -1.93 -24.68 -17.90
CA LEU A 249 -1.26 -23.64 -18.69
C LEU A 249 -1.72 -22.23 -18.29
N ILE A 250 -3.02 -22.02 -18.10
CA ILE A 250 -3.56 -20.73 -17.61
C ILE A 250 -3.02 -20.41 -16.20
N ARG A 251 -2.98 -21.42 -15.32
CA ARG A 251 -2.36 -21.24 -13.99
C ARG A 251 -0.90 -20.85 -14.09
N LYS A 252 -0.12 -21.52 -14.92
CA LYS A 252 1.31 -21.21 -15.12
C LYS A 252 1.48 -19.78 -15.63
N ALA A 253 0.68 -19.36 -16.60
CA ALA A 253 0.70 -17.99 -17.12
C ALA A 253 0.32 -16.95 -16.05
N THR A 254 -0.68 -17.25 -15.24
CA THR A 254 -1.11 -16.37 -14.14
C THR A 254 -0.02 -16.21 -13.10
N ILE A 255 0.58 -17.32 -12.65
CA ILE A 255 1.65 -17.32 -11.61
C ILE A 255 2.89 -16.56 -12.09
N THR A 256 3.25 -16.74 -13.37
CA THR A 256 4.41 -16.06 -13.98
C THR A 256 4.10 -14.65 -14.49
N THR A 257 2.86 -14.19 -14.33
CA THR A 257 2.37 -12.90 -14.82
C THR A 257 2.53 -12.70 -16.33
N ALA A 258 2.56 -13.80 -17.10
CA ALA A 258 2.63 -13.74 -18.55
C ALA A 258 1.35 -13.17 -19.17
N PHE A 259 0.22 -13.47 -18.57
CA PHE A 259 -1.06 -12.82 -18.81
C PHE A 259 -1.97 -12.89 -17.57
N TYR A 260 -3.10 -12.20 -17.62
CA TYR A 260 -4.06 -12.10 -16.52
C TYR A 260 -5.41 -12.65 -16.97
N PRO A 261 -5.91 -13.78 -16.39
CA PRO A 261 -7.24 -14.28 -16.69
C PRO A 261 -8.30 -13.23 -16.36
N MET A 262 -9.22 -12.99 -17.27
CA MET A 262 -10.28 -12.02 -17.10
C MET A 262 -11.65 -12.68 -17.09
N MET A 263 -12.44 -12.33 -16.09
CA MET A 263 -13.77 -12.82 -15.80
C MET A 263 -14.76 -11.66 -15.66
N CYS A 264 -16.04 -11.96 -15.61
CA CYS A 264 -17.07 -10.95 -15.41
C CYS A 264 -18.22 -11.45 -14.54
N GLY A 265 -18.97 -10.50 -13.99
CA GLY A 265 -20.10 -10.79 -13.14
C GLY A 265 -20.77 -9.56 -12.57
N SER A 266 -21.71 -9.80 -11.67
CA SER A 266 -22.30 -8.80 -10.79
C SER A 266 -22.37 -9.34 -9.37
N ALA A 267 -21.48 -8.88 -8.52
CA ALA A 267 -21.46 -9.28 -7.11
C ALA A 267 -22.76 -8.88 -6.42
N PHE A 268 -23.29 -7.68 -6.72
CA PHE A 268 -24.56 -7.20 -6.16
C PHE A 268 -25.74 -8.11 -6.50
N LYS A 269 -25.80 -8.64 -7.73
CA LYS A 269 -26.85 -9.56 -8.19
C LYS A 269 -26.51 -11.03 -7.88
N ASN A 270 -25.41 -11.32 -7.16
CA ASN A 270 -24.94 -12.68 -6.85
C ASN A 270 -24.64 -13.55 -8.10
N LYS A 271 -24.23 -12.93 -9.20
CA LYS A 271 -23.92 -13.60 -10.47
C LYS A 271 -22.41 -13.57 -10.74
N GLY A 272 -21.81 -14.73 -10.97
CA GLY A 272 -20.40 -14.87 -11.34
C GLY A 272 -19.43 -15.07 -10.17
N VAL A 273 -19.86 -15.06 -8.91
CA VAL A 273 -18.98 -15.17 -7.73
C VAL A 273 -18.48 -16.61 -7.52
N GLN A 274 -19.32 -17.62 -7.71
CA GLN A 274 -18.90 -19.02 -7.58
C GLN A 274 -17.80 -19.38 -8.61
N PRO A 275 -17.95 -19.06 -9.92
CA PRO A 275 -16.86 -19.22 -10.88
C PRO A 275 -15.59 -18.43 -10.52
N LEU A 276 -15.71 -17.25 -9.91
CA LEU A 276 -14.57 -16.50 -9.43
C LEU A 276 -13.82 -17.25 -8.32
N LEU A 277 -14.54 -17.85 -7.36
CA LEU A 277 -13.95 -18.68 -6.30
C LEU A 277 -13.23 -19.92 -6.88
N ASP A 278 -13.83 -20.56 -7.88
CA ASP A 278 -13.19 -21.66 -8.61
C ASP A 278 -11.90 -21.19 -9.30
N ALA A 279 -11.93 -20.02 -9.94
CA ALA A 279 -10.76 -19.45 -10.60
C ALA A 279 -9.65 -19.06 -9.60
N VAL A 280 -9.98 -18.54 -8.42
CA VAL A 280 -9.01 -18.29 -7.33
C VAL A 280 -8.29 -19.57 -6.95
N VAL A 281 -9.02 -20.67 -6.79
CA VAL A 281 -8.44 -21.99 -6.46
C VAL A 281 -7.60 -22.53 -7.62
N ASP A 282 -8.10 -22.44 -8.86
CA ASP A 282 -7.47 -23.03 -10.04
C ASP A 282 -6.22 -22.24 -10.48
N PHE A 283 -6.25 -20.92 -10.46
CA PHE A 283 -5.26 -20.07 -11.14
C PHE A 283 -4.36 -19.23 -10.23
N LEU A 284 -4.80 -18.81 -9.04
CA LEU A 284 -3.92 -18.08 -8.13
C LEU A 284 -2.91 -19.02 -7.45
N PRO A 285 -1.70 -18.52 -7.17
CA PRO A 285 -0.69 -19.34 -6.52
C PRO A 285 -1.03 -19.69 -5.08
N SER A 286 -0.51 -20.82 -4.65
CA SER A 286 -0.35 -21.17 -3.24
C SER A 286 1.01 -20.65 -2.75
N PRO A 287 1.25 -20.62 -1.42
CA PRO A 287 2.59 -20.33 -0.90
C PRO A 287 3.67 -21.30 -1.40
N ALA A 288 3.29 -22.55 -1.74
CA ALA A 288 4.19 -23.57 -2.27
C ALA A 288 4.66 -23.32 -3.71
N ASP A 289 3.96 -22.47 -4.46
CA ASP A 289 4.35 -22.13 -5.84
C ASP A 289 5.53 -21.15 -5.90
N ARG A 290 5.92 -20.56 -4.75
CA ARG A 290 7.13 -19.74 -4.65
C ARG A 290 8.33 -20.62 -4.32
N GLU A 291 9.41 -20.51 -5.08
CA GLU A 291 10.64 -21.28 -4.85
C GLU A 291 11.27 -20.96 -3.49
N ALA A 292 11.46 -19.69 -3.19
CA ALA A 292 11.98 -19.21 -1.92
C ALA A 292 11.75 -17.71 -1.73
N PHE A 293 11.78 -17.29 -0.48
CA PHE A 293 11.74 -15.87 -0.09
C PHE A 293 13.16 -15.35 0.11
N LYS A 294 13.42 -14.17 -0.48
CA LYS A 294 14.70 -13.48 -0.37
C LYS A 294 14.81 -12.71 0.94
N GLY A 295 16.00 -12.78 1.53
CA GLY A 295 16.37 -12.01 2.70
C GLY A 295 17.88 -11.82 2.72
N THR A 296 18.39 -11.27 3.82
CA THR A 296 19.84 -11.10 4.06
C THR A 296 20.19 -11.59 5.46
N ASP A 297 21.41 -12.05 5.65
CA ASP A 297 21.94 -12.30 6.99
C ASP A 297 22.14 -10.94 7.68
N PRO A 298 21.50 -10.70 8.84
CA PRO A 298 21.60 -9.40 9.51
C PRO A 298 22.99 -9.06 10.04
N ARG A 299 23.91 -10.06 10.11
CA ARG A 299 25.28 -9.89 10.59
C ARG A 299 26.27 -9.63 9.47
N THR A 300 26.14 -10.35 8.34
CA THR A 300 27.08 -10.26 7.21
C THR A 300 26.55 -9.44 6.05
N GLY A 301 25.21 -9.24 5.96
CA GLY A 301 24.56 -8.61 4.81
C GLY A 301 24.48 -9.51 3.57
N GLU A 302 24.93 -10.76 3.66
CA GLU A 302 24.88 -11.69 2.53
C GLU A 302 23.45 -12.13 2.20
N PRO A 303 23.12 -12.30 0.91
CA PRO A 303 21.82 -12.78 0.49
C PRO A 303 21.49 -14.17 1.06
N MET A 304 20.29 -14.34 1.54
CA MET A 304 19.77 -15.61 2.06
C MET A 304 18.43 -15.95 1.41
N LEU A 305 18.12 -17.24 1.37
CA LEU A 305 16.82 -17.74 0.91
C LEU A 305 16.14 -18.53 2.01
N ARG A 306 14.82 -18.45 2.07
CA ARG A 306 13.94 -19.25 2.94
C ARG A 306 12.90 -19.94 2.08
N LYS A 307 12.88 -21.26 2.07
CA LYS A 307 11.85 -22.02 1.38
C LYS A 307 10.53 -22.00 2.16
N PRO A 308 9.38 -22.00 1.48
CA PRO A 308 8.08 -22.01 2.14
C PRO A 308 7.71 -23.41 2.68
N THR A 309 8.50 -23.92 3.59
CA THR A 309 8.29 -25.26 4.21
C THR A 309 8.33 -25.18 5.73
N ASP A 310 7.72 -26.17 6.39
CA ASP A 310 7.65 -26.22 7.85
C ASP A 310 8.96 -26.64 8.51
N GLU A 311 9.87 -27.28 7.75
CA GLU A 311 11.19 -27.76 8.22
C GLU A 311 12.24 -26.65 8.21
N GLU A 312 12.02 -25.60 7.43
CA GLU A 312 12.92 -24.44 7.39
C GLU A 312 12.90 -23.68 8.73
N PRO A 313 13.98 -22.95 9.05
CA PRO A 313 13.97 -22.03 10.18
C PRO A 313 12.84 -21.02 10.08
N LEU A 314 12.20 -20.71 11.20
CA LEU A 314 11.10 -19.77 11.24
C LEU A 314 11.50 -18.39 10.73
N SER A 315 10.71 -17.87 9.81
CA SER A 315 10.75 -16.46 9.41
C SER A 315 9.35 -15.93 9.15
N LEU A 316 9.06 -14.76 9.66
CA LEU A 316 7.77 -14.09 9.50
C LEU A 316 7.94 -12.57 9.41
N LEU A 317 6.98 -11.93 8.76
CA LEU A 317 6.91 -10.49 8.59
C LEU A 317 5.71 -9.93 9.33
N ALA A 318 5.95 -9.00 10.24
CA ALA A 318 4.92 -8.21 10.88
C ALA A 318 4.42 -7.15 9.88
N PHE A 319 3.20 -7.29 9.35
CA PHE A 319 2.71 -6.37 8.33
C PHE A 319 1.64 -5.39 8.82
N LYS A 320 1.05 -5.66 9.99
CA LYS A 320 0.03 -4.79 10.58
C LYS A 320 0.00 -4.93 12.08
N ILE A 321 -0.26 -3.83 12.79
CA ILE A 321 -0.51 -3.81 14.24
C ILE A 321 -1.88 -3.17 14.46
N MET A 322 -2.65 -3.77 15.37
CA MET A 322 -3.93 -3.25 15.81
C MET A 322 -4.03 -3.36 17.33
N SER A 323 -4.63 -2.38 17.95
CA SER A 323 -4.92 -2.38 19.39
C SER A 323 -6.39 -2.76 19.61
N PHE A 324 -6.61 -3.75 20.47
CA PHE A 324 -7.94 -4.19 20.86
C PHE A 324 -8.17 -3.89 22.33
N GLU A 325 -9.36 -3.43 22.65
CA GLU A 325 -9.78 -3.21 24.01
C GLU A 325 -9.67 -4.54 24.81
N HIS A 326 -9.14 -4.49 26.03
CA HIS A 326 -8.89 -5.61 26.94
C HIS A 326 -7.83 -6.66 26.52
N VAL A 327 -7.24 -6.56 25.33
CA VAL A 327 -6.22 -7.50 24.85
C VAL A 327 -4.86 -6.83 24.65
N GLY A 328 -4.87 -5.53 24.37
CA GLY A 328 -3.69 -4.78 23.98
C GLY A 328 -3.37 -4.91 22.48
N SER A 329 -2.13 -4.64 22.14
CA SER A 329 -1.67 -4.68 20.76
C SER A 329 -1.55 -6.11 20.24
N ILE A 330 -2.09 -6.35 19.06
CA ILE A 330 -1.99 -7.59 18.30
C ILE A 330 -1.24 -7.29 17.02
N THR A 331 -0.23 -8.09 16.71
CA THR A 331 0.61 -7.97 15.51
C THR A 331 0.23 -9.04 14.50
N PHE A 332 -0.24 -8.64 13.34
CA PHE A 332 -0.53 -9.53 12.22
C PHE A 332 0.76 -9.87 11.49
N CYS A 333 0.99 -11.16 11.33
CA CYS A 333 2.20 -11.69 10.73
C CYS A 333 1.89 -12.68 9.62
N ARG A 334 2.65 -12.61 8.53
CA ARG A 334 2.74 -13.65 7.52
C ARG A 334 3.92 -14.56 7.83
N ILE A 335 3.68 -15.85 7.97
CA ILE A 335 4.75 -16.85 8.14
C ILE A 335 5.26 -17.26 6.75
N TYR A 336 6.53 -17.02 6.49
CA TYR A 336 7.17 -17.37 5.22
C TYR A 336 7.81 -18.74 5.26
N SER A 337 8.38 -19.14 6.38
CA SER A 337 9.04 -20.44 6.59
C SER A 337 8.92 -20.90 8.04
N GLY A 338 8.99 -22.20 8.25
CA GLY A 338 9.02 -22.80 9.57
C GLY A 338 7.68 -22.86 10.26
N LYS A 339 7.72 -23.10 11.55
CA LYS A 339 6.54 -23.17 12.45
C LYS A 339 6.74 -22.31 13.67
N ILE A 340 5.63 -21.79 14.18
CA ILE A 340 5.56 -20.97 15.38
C ILE A 340 4.61 -21.58 16.40
N GLN A 341 4.93 -21.44 17.67
CA GLN A 341 4.11 -21.90 18.80
C GLN A 341 3.97 -20.79 19.84
N SER A 342 2.86 -20.82 20.58
CA SER A 342 2.66 -19.93 21.73
C SER A 342 3.81 -20.05 22.74
N GLY A 343 4.30 -18.93 23.25
CA GLY A 343 5.40 -18.87 24.19
C GLY A 343 6.80 -18.97 23.58
N MET A 344 6.93 -19.14 22.25
CA MET A 344 8.20 -19.24 21.55
C MET A 344 8.99 -17.92 21.63
N ALA A 345 10.33 -18.02 21.76
CA ALA A 345 11.21 -16.87 21.69
C ALA A 345 11.51 -16.54 20.23
N LEU A 346 11.48 -15.26 19.89
CA LEU A 346 11.76 -14.73 18.56
C LEU A 346 12.89 -13.70 18.61
N ALA A 347 13.59 -13.54 17.52
CA ALA A 347 14.47 -12.41 17.26
C ALA A 347 13.79 -11.42 16.31
N ASN A 348 13.69 -10.16 16.70
CA ASN A 348 13.39 -9.05 15.80
C ASN A 348 14.71 -8.57 15.20
N THR A 349 15.01 -9.03 13.99
CA THR A 349 16.29 -8.75 13.32
C THR A 349 16.38 -7.34 12.74
N THR A 350 15.26 -6.67 12.56
CA THR A 350 15.23 -5.27 12.10
C THR A 350 15.72 -4.32 13.19
N ARG A 351 15.45 -4.65 14.47
CA ARG A 351 15.79 -3.82 15.64
C ARG A 351 16.84 -4.41 16.56
N ASP A 352 17.31 -5.63 16.27
CA ASP A 352 18.17 -6.38 17.17
C ASP A 352 17.59 -6.53 18.59
N LYS A 353 16.31 -6.95 18.65
CA LYS A 353 15.56 -7.15 19.91
C LYS A 353 15.09 -8.58 20.03
N LYS A 354 14.95 -9.02 21.28
CA LYS A 354 14.33 -10.32 21.62
C LYS A 354 12.87 -10.12 21.92
N GLU A 355 12.04 -10.93 21.31
CA GLU A 355 10.59 -10.94 21.50
C GLU A 355 10.11 -12.32 22.00
N ARG A 356 8.92 -12.37 22.54
CA ARG A 356 8.27 -13.62 22.92
C ARG A 356 6.81 -13.61 22.51
N VAL A 357 6.40 -14.67 21.84
CA VAL A 357 5.00 -14.87 21.46
C VAL A 357 4.14 -15.10 22.70
N GLY A 358 3.11 -14.31 22.87
CA GLY A 358 2.06 -14.57 23.83
C GLY A 358 1.04 -15.59 23.29
N ARG A 359 -0.19 -15.15 23.12
CA ARG A 359 -1.25 -15.93 22.45
C ARG A 359 -1.21 -15.70 20.96
N MET A 360 -1.69 -16.68 20.20
CA MET A 360 -1.81 -16.62 18.75
C MET A 360 -3.26 -16.79 18.35
N TYR A 361 -3.68 -16.07 17.33
CA TYR A 361 -5.05 -16.07 16.85
C TYR A 361 -5.14 -16.21 15.32
N LEU A 362 -6.15 -16.94 14.87
CA LEU A 362 -6.70 -16.77 13.53
C LEU A 362 -7.78 -15.69 13.60
N MET A 363 -7.77 -14.79 12.61
CA MET A 363 -8.72 -13.68 12.55
C MET A 363 -9.83 -13.95 11.56
N HIS A 364 -11.03 -13.53 11.92
CA HIS A 364 -12.22 -13.54 11.09
C HIS A 364 -12.87 -12.14 11.15
N ALA A 365 -12.27 -11.19 10.45
CA ALA A 365 -12.54 -9.75 10.61
C ALA A 365 -12.30 -9.31 12.07
N ALA A 366 -13.36 -8.97 12.82
CA ALA A 366 -13.26 -8.57 14.23
C ALA A 366 -13.17 -9.77 15.21
N ASP A 367 -13.64 -10.93 14.80
CA ASP A 367 -13.62 -12.13 15.62
C ASP A 367 -12.26 -12.82 15.58
N ARG A 368 -11.94 -13.57 16.65
CA ARG A 368 -10.63 -14.24 16.78
C ARG A 368 -10.79 -15.63 17.39
N GLU A 369 -10.06 -16.57 16.83
CA GLU A 369 -9.95 -17.94 17.30
C GLU A 369 -8.53 -18.19 17.81
N GLU A 370 -8.39 -18.58 19.07
CA GLU A 370 -7.08 -18.88 19.67
C GLU A 370 -6.51 -20.19 19.13
N ILE A 371 -5.27 -20.13 18.64
CA ILE A 371 -4.53 -21.29 18.12
C ILE A 371 -3.22 -21.48 18.89
N LYS A 372 -2.70 -22.72 18.92
CA LYS A 372 -1.45 -23.04 19.61
C LYS A 372 -0.24 -23.12 18.71
N GLU A 373 -0.44 -23.43 17.42
CA GLU A 373 0.59 -23.62 16.42
C GLU A 373 0.15 -22.99 15.11
N ALA A 374 1.12 -22.50 14.33
CA ALA A 374 0.91 -22.04 12.97
C ALA A 374 2.16 -22.36 12.12
N TYR A 375 2.00 -22.35 10.81
CA TYR A 375 2.92 -22.97 9.88
C TYR A 375 3.25 -22.02 8.71
N ALA A 376 4.28 -22.39 7.92
CA ALA A 376 4.61 -21.68 6.69
C ALA A 376 3.37 -21.48 5.80
N GLY A 377 3.17 -20.26 5.33
CA GLY A 377 1.99 -19.88 4.54
C GLY A 377 0.83 -19.31 5.34
N ASP A 378 0.79 -19.47 6.67
CA ASP A 378 -0.26 -18.91 7.50
C ASP A 378 -0.15 -17.39 7.67
N ILE A 379 -1.31 -16.78 7.83
CA ILE A 379 -1.46 -15.40 8.31
C ILE A 379 -2.07 -15.48 9.68
N VAL A 380 -1.35 -14.98 10.69
CA VAL A 380 -1.72 -15.09 12.10
C VAL A 380 -1.59 -13.77 12.83
N ALA A 381 -2.32 -13.64 13.91
CA ALA A 381 -2.23 -12.52 14.82
C ALA A 381 -1.54 -12.93 16.12
N LEU A 382 -0.48 -12.22 16.50
CA LEU A 382 0.36 -12.51 17.67
C LEU A 382 0.17 -11.44 18.73
N SER A 383 -0.07 -11.86 19.98
CA SER A 383 0.00 -10.95 21.13
C SER A 383 1.34 -11.06 21.86
N GLY A 384 1.63 -10.09 22.71
CA GLY A 384 2.81 -10.10 23.59
C GLY A 384 4.09 -9.53 22.99
N LEU A 385 4.10 -9.13 21.72
CA LEU A 385 5.21 -8.44 21.10
C LEU A 385 5.25 -6.98 21.58
N LYS A 386 6.38 -6.54 22.14
CA LYS A 386 6.48 -5.22 22.79
C LYS A 386 7.20 -4.19 21.93
N ASP A 387 8.26 -4.63 21.24
CA ASP A 387 9.15 -3.77 20.48
C ASP A 387 8.92 -3.84 18.96
N THR A 388 8.14 -4.81 18.50
CA THR A 388 7.90 -5.04 17.07
C THR A 388 6.99 -3.96 16.48
N ARG A 389 7.36 -3.47 15.30
CA ARG A 389 6.59 -2.52 14.48
C ARG A 389 6.22 -3.13 13.13
N THR A 390 5.33 -2.46 12.44
CA THR A 390 4.94 -2.83 11.08
C THR A 390 6.13 -2.78 10.13
N GLY A 391 6.27 -3.82 9.29
CA GLY A 391 7.35 -3.96 8.33
C GLY A 391 8.59 -4.66 8.87
N GLU A 392 8.61 -5.08 10.13
CA GLU A 392 9.76 -5.70 10.77
C GLU A 392 9.74 -7.22 10.65
N THR A 393 10.95 -7.80 10.58
CA THR A 393 11.16 -9.24 10.48
C THR A 393 11.32 -9.86 11.85
N LEU A 394 10.59 -10.94 12.08
CA LEU A 394 10.74 -11.83 13.22
C LEU A 394 11.21 -13.20 12.74
N CYS A 395 12.09 -13.85 13.48
CA CYS A 395 12.65 -15.14 13.07
C CYS A 395 13.16 -15.98 14.25
N ASP A 396 13.59 -17.18 13.92
CA ASP A 396 14.33 -18.04 14.85
C ASP A 396 15.64 -17.36 15.28
N PRO A 397 15.87 -17.15 16.60
CA PRO A 397 17.09 -16.51 17.09
C PRO A 397 18.39 -17.24 16.72
N SER A 398 18.33 -18.56 16.48
CA SER A 398 19.50 -19.38 16.15
C SER A 398 19.92 -19.25 14.69
N LYS A 399 19.00 -18.91 13.80
CA LYS A 399 19.23 -18.75 12.37
C LYS A 399 18.59 -17.44 11.86
N PRO A 400 19.13 -16.29 12.22
CA PRO A 400 18.53 -15.01 11.93
C PRO A 400 18.52 -14.73 10.42
N VAL A 401 17.46 -14.07 9.99
CA VAL A 401 17.27 -13.54 8.63
C VAL A 401 16.61 -12.18 8.73
N LEU A 402 16.99 -11.27 7.85
CA LEU A 402 16.30 -10.01 7.63
C LEU A 402 15.59 -10.10 6.29
N LEU A 403 14.28 -10.13 6.30
CA LEU A 403 13.46 -10.07 5.09
C LEU A 403 13.49 -8.65 4.53
N GLU A 404 13.14 -8.51 3.26
CA GLU A 404 13.09 -7.21 2.60
C GLU A 404 12.16 -6.24 3.37
N LYS A 405 12.67 -5.03 3.63
CA LYS A 405 11.93 -4.01 4.39
C LYS A 405 10.78 -3.44 3.57
N MET A 406 9.68 -3.11 4.26
CA MET A 406 8.64 -2.26 3.70
C MET A 406 9.11 -0.81 3.68
N GLU A 407 8.92 -0.14 2.56
CA GLU A 407 9.13 1.30 2.43
C GLU A 407 7.81 2.02 2.69
N PHE A 408 7.84 3.02 3.56
CA PHE A 408 6.66 3.79 3.90
C PHE A 408 6.80 5.22 3.37
N PRO A 409 5.78 5.74 2.65
CA PRO A 409 5.81 7.10 2.16
C PRO A 409 5.84 8.11 3.31
N ASN A 410 6.50 9.24 3.08
CA ASN A 410 6.50 10.32 4.05
C ASN A 410 5.19 11.09 4.00
N PRO A 411 4.65 11.52 5.16
CA PRO A 411 3.48 12.37 5.22
C PRO A 411 3.66 13.67 4.44
N VAL A 412 2.58 14.15 3.82
CA VAL A 412 2.59 15.34 2.96
C VAL A 412 1.74 16.49 3.49
N ILE A 413 0.86 16.22 4.45
CA ILE A 413 0.11 17.25 5.16
C ILE A 413 0.32 17.15 6.66
N GLU A 414 0.09 18.24 7.35
CA GLU A 414 0.14 18.32 8.81
C GLU A 414 -1.03 19.14 9.36
N MET A 415 -1.36 18.88 10.63
CA MET A 415 -2.48 19.49 11.32
C MET A 415 -2.13 19.65 12.79
N LYS A 416 -2.39 20.82 13.36
CA LYS A 416 -2.23 21.05 14.79
C LYS A 416 -3.40 20.50 15.58
N ILE A 417 -3.13 19.94 16.74
CA ILE A 417 -4.15 19.44 17.66
C ILE A 417 -3.84 19.86 19.10
N GLU A 418 -4.86 20.33 19.80
CA GLU A 418 -4.78 20.72 21.20
C GLU A 418 -5.86 20.05 22.02
N PRO A 419 -5.53 19.43 23.17
CA PRO A 419 -6.53 18.88 24.06
C PRO A 419 -7.35 20.01 24.70
N LYS A 420 -8.65 19.83 24.86
CA LYS A 420 -9.51 20.84 25.53
C LYS A 420 -9.28 20.92 27.03
N THR A 421 -8.86 19.84 27.67
CA THR A 421 -8.61 19.77 29.11
C THR A 421 -7.25 19.09 29.41
N LYS A 422 -6.73 19.29 30.62
CA LYS A 422 -5.52 18.58 31.08
C LYS A 422 -5.71 17.07 31.17
N ALA A 423 -6.91 16.60 31.48
CA ALA A 423 -7.24 15.17 31.52
C ALA A 423 -7.19 14.55 30.10
N ASP A 424 -7.61 15.32 29.08
CA ASP A 424 -7.54 14.89 27.69
C ASP A 424 -6.11 14.84 27.18
N GLN A 425 -5.17 15.60 27.74
CA GLN A 425 -3.78 15.64 27.30
C GLN A 425 -3.07 14.28 27.47
N GLU A 426 -3.23 13.64 28.63
CA GLU A 426 -2.63 12.33 28.87
C GLU A 426 -3.26 11.26 27.99
N LYS A 427 -4.60 11.24 27.90
CA LYS A 427 -5.34 10.33 27.03
C LYS A 427 -4.95 10.54 25.56
N MET A 428 -4.85 11.80 25.11
CA MET A 428 -4.46 12.14 23.76
C MET A 428 -3.05 11.63 23.43
N SER A 429 -2.07 11.85 24.32
CA SER A 429 -0.69 11.40 24.10
C SER A 429 -0.62 9.88 23.98
N MET A 430 -1.34 9.13 24.83
CA MET A 430 -1.38 7.67 24.77
C MET A 430 -2.06 7.18 23.48
N ALA A 431 -3.21 7.76 23.14
CA ALA A 431 -3.97 7.40 21.95
C ALA A 431 -3.17 7.69 20.67
N LEU A 432 -2.56 8.87 20.55
CA LEU A 432 -1.75 9.24 19.40
C LEU A 432 -0.50 8.36 19.26
N SER A 433 0.13 7.96 20.35
CA SER A 433 1.25 7.02 20.35
C SER A 433 0.83 5.64 19.84
N THR A 434 -0.33 5.15 20.25
CA THR A 434 -0.91 3.90 19.78
C THR A 434 -1.23 3.97 18.30
N MET A 435 -1.90 5.04 17.86
CA MET A 435 -2.28 5.23 16.45
C MET A 435 -1.05 5.35 15.53
N ALA A 436 0.03 5.98 16.01
CA ALA A 436 1.29 6.07 15.27
C ALA A 436 2.05 4.73 15.20
N LEU A 437 1.84 3.85 16.18
CA LEU A 437 2.37 2.48 16.16
C LEU A 437 1.64 1.62 15.13
N GLU A 438 0.32 1.79 15.03
CA GLU A 438 -0.54 1.06 14.09
C GLU A 438 -0.32 1.48 12.63
N ASP A 439 -0.04 2.76 12.41
CA ASP A 439 0.04 3.37 11.08
C ASP A 439 1.35 4.15 10.90
N PRO A 440 2.37 3.58 10.25
CA PRO A 440 3.65 4.23 10.00
C PRO A 440 3.59 5.50 9.12
N SER A 441 2.50 5.70 8.35
CA SER A 441 2.28 6.92 7.57
C SER A 441 1.67 8.05 8.40
N PHE A 442 1.16 7.72 9.58
CA PHE A 442 0.69 8.68 10.56
C PHE A 442 1.81 8.99 11.56
N ARG A 443 2.25 10.23 11.61
CA ARG A 443 3.30 10.66 12.53
C ARG A 443 2.80 11.75 13.46
N VAL A 444 3.31 11.72 14.67
CA VAL A 444 3.02 12.72 15.71
C VAL A 444 4.33 13.34 16.16
N SER A 445 4.38 14.65 16.19
CA SER A 445 5.51 15.41 16.71
C SER A 445 5.02 16.54 17.62
N VAL A 446 5.86 16.96 18.53
CA VAL A 446 5.61 18.14 19.36
C VAL A 446 6.58 19.22 18.90
N ASP A 447 6.04 20.36 18.54
CA ASP A 447 6.84 21.54 18.23
C ASP A 447 7.55 22.01 19.50
N GLN A 448 8.87 22.14 19.44
CA GLN A 448 9.69 22.45 20.64
C GLN A 448 9.58 23.92 21.08
N GLU A 449 9.18 24.80 20.16
CA GLU A 449 9.07 26.23 20.47
C GLU A 449 7.66 26.58 20.97
N SER A 450 6.63 26.11 20.29
CA SER A 450 5.23 26.36 20.65
C SER A 450 4.64 25.39 21.66
N GLY A 451 5.24 24.18 21.78
CA GLY A 451 4.69 23.08 22.58
C GLY A 451 3.45 22.40 21.96
N GLU A 452 3.07 22.79 20.75
CA GLU A 452 1.91 22.28 20.04
C GLU A 452 2.14 20.86 19.53
N THR A 453 1.12 20.03 19.60
CA THR A 453 1.14 18.68 19.00
C THR A 453 0.74 18.77 17.53
N ILE A 454 1.58 18.21 16.66
CA ILE A 454 1.38 18.21 15.21
C ILE A 454 1.15 16.78 14.73
N LEU A 455 0.02 16.57 14.08
CA LEU A 455 -0.32 15.34 13.37
C LEU A 455 0.13 15.47 11.91
N LYS A 456 0.75 14.42 11.36
CA LYS A 456 1.19 14.36 9.96
C LYS A 456 0.61 13.14 9.28
N GLY A 457 0.09 13.30 8.06
CA GLY A 457 -0.58 12.24 7.31
C GLY A 457 -0.47 12.39 5.79
N MET A 458 -1.10 11.46 5.08
CA MET A 458 -1.04 11.36 3.63
C MET A 458 -2.05 12.23 2.89
N GLY A 459 -3.14 12.64 3.57
CA GLY A 459 -4.20 13.45 2.99
C GLY A 459 -5.17 13.94 4.05
N GLU A 460 -6.08 14.85 3.65
CA GLU A 460 -7.09 15.41 4.57
C GLU A 460 -7.97 14.32 5.17
N LEU A 461 -8.49 13.41 4.33
CA LEU A 461 -9.33 12.30 4.79
C LEU A 461 -8.60 11.41 5.79
N HIS A 462 -7.32 11.14 5.57
CA HIS A 462 -6.51 10.35 6.50
C HIS A 462 -6.48 11.00 7.90
N LEU A 463 -6.16 12.31 7.97
CA LEU A 463 -6.11 13.01 9.26
C LEU A 463 -7.49 13.18 9.90
N ASP A 464 -8.53 13.45 9.12
CA ASP A 464 -9.92 13.53 9.61
C ASP A 464 -10.37 12.23 10.27
N ILE A 465 -10.06 11.08 9.66
CA ILE A 465 -10.37 9.78 10.24
C ILE A 465 -9.59 9.56 11.53
N LYS A 466 -8.30 9.92 11.58
CA LYS A 466 -7.49 9.80 12.81
C LYS A 466 -8.07 10.65 13.94
N VAL A 467 -8.51 11.87 13.66
CA VAL A 467 -9.18 12.75 14.63
C VAL A 467 -10.53 12.16 15.08
N ASP A 468 -11.29 11.58 14.16
CA ASP A 468 -12.56 10.95 14.49
C ASP A 468 -12.38 9.71 15.38
N ILE A 469 -11.40 8.87 15.08
CA ILE A 469 -11.00 7.73 15.94
C ILE A 469 -10.57 8.24 17.34
N LEU A 470 -9.76 9.29 17.42
CA LEU A 470 -9.34 9.88 18.68
C LEU A 470 -10.54 10.30 19.55
N ARG A 471 -11.55 10.89 18.92
CA ARG A 471 -12.77 11.33 19.59
C ARG A 471 -13.68 10.16 19.99
N ARG A 472 -14.02 9.27 19.07
CA ARG A 472 -15.02 8.20 19.28
C ARG A 472 -14.47 7.01 20.04
N THR A 473 -13.26 6.56 19.68
CA THR A 473 -12.69 5.34 20.27
C THR A 473 -11.96 5.65 21.58
N TYR A 474 -11.19 6.74 21.62
CA TYR A 474 -10.40 7.09 22.80
C TYR A 474 -11.07 8.10 23.72
N GLY A 475 -12.21 8.67 23.33
CA GLY A 475 -12.97 9.62 24.14
C GLY A 475 -12.20 10.91 24.45
N VAL A 476 -11.35 11.36 23.52
CA VAL A 476 -10.55 12.57 23.65
C VAL A 476 -11.20 13.73 22.92
N ASP A 477 -11.47 14.81 23.63
CA ASP A 477 -11.98 16.05 23.05
C ASP A 477 -10.82 17.03 22.80
N ALA A 478 -10.65 17.43 21.55
CA ALA A 478 -9.53 18.25 21.10
C ALA A 478 -9.97 19.30 20.07
N ASN A 479 -9.28 20.43 20.09
CA ASN A 479 -9.35 21.45 19.04
C ASN A 479 -8.38 21.08 17.92
N VAL A 480 -8.84 21.17 16.69
CA VAL A 480 -8.05 20.81 15.52
C VAL A 480 -7.88 22.04 14.63
N GLY A 481 -6.65 22.33 14.26
CA GLY A 481 -6.32 23.41 13.33
C GLY A 481 -6.60 23.00 11.88
N ALA A 482 -6.55 23.98 10.98
CA ALA A 482 -6.68 23.72 9.54
C ALA A 482 -5.47 22.91 9.02
N PRO A 483 -5.65 22.00 8.04
CA PRO A 483 -4.55 21.31 7.42
C PRO A 483 -3.53 22.25 6.78
N GLN A 484 -2.27 21.89 6.89
CA GLN A 484 -1.16 22.65 6.32
C GLN A 484 -0.25 21.74 5.51
N VAL A 485 0.45 22.33 4.55
CA VAL A 485 1.37 21.61 3.69
C VAL A 485 2.67 21.32 4.43
N ALA A 486 3.16 20.10 4.33
CA ALA A 486 4.49 19.73 4.81
C ALA A 486 5.55 20.09 3.75
N TYR A 487 6.06 21.30 3.81
CA TYR A 487 7.15 21.75 2.95
C TYR A 487 8.45 21.01 3.24
N ARG A 488 9.40 21.11 2.33
CA ARG A 488 10.78 20.59 2.47
C ARG A 488 11.76 21.65 2.03
N GLU A 489 13.01 21.50 2.47
CA GLU A 489 14.12 22.34 2.05
C GLU A 489 15.12 21.51 1.25
N THR A 490 15.84 22.14 0.30
CA THR A 490 16.94 21.49 -0.40
C THR A 490 17.97 22.52 -0.86
N LEU A 491 19.14 22.03 -1.29
CA LEU A 491 20.23 22.88 -1.77
C LEU A 491 20.01 23.40 -3.17
N VAL A 492 20.53 24.60 -3.42
CA VAL A 492 20.56 25.21 -4.75
C VAL A 492 21.80 24.79 -5.55
N ARG A 493 22.97 24.74 -4.88
CA ARG A 493 24.28 24.46 -5.50
C ARG A 493 25.23 23.74 -4.53
N PRO A 494 26.24 23.02 -5.08
CA PRO A 494 27.26 22.43 -4.23
C PRO A 494 28.15 23.48 -3.56
N THR A 495 28.70 23.12 -2.39
CA THR A 495 29.64 23.96 -1.66
C THR A 495 30.61 23.11 -0.81
N GLU A 496 31.69 23.74 -0.38
CA GLU A 496 32.57 23.16 0.64
C GLU A 496 32.65 24.08 1.84
N VAL A 497 32.78 23.48 3.02
CA VAL A 497 32.89 24.18 4.30
C VAL A 497 34.01 23.58 5.15
N ASP A 498 34.78 24.44 5.79
CA ASP A 498 35.83 24.10 6.76
C ASP A 498 35.50 24.84 8.06
N TYR A 499 35.05 24.10 9.05
CA TYR A 499 34.57 24.65 10.30
C TYR A 499 35.33 24.10 11.50
N THR A 500 35.76 25.01 12.40
CA THR A 500 36.42 24.64 13.64
C THR A 500 35.58 25.09 14.82
N HIS A 501 35.12 24.15 15.61
CA HIS A 501 34.55 24.40 16.93
C HIS A 501 35.65 24.43 17.98
N LYS A 502 35.84 25.57 18.64
CA LYS A 502 36.78 25.72 19.73
C LYS A 502 36.13 26.50 20.86
N LYS A 503 36.07 25.91 22.05
CA LYS A 503 35.56 26.55 23.26
C LYS A 503 36.50 26.28 24.43
N GLN A 504 36.97 27.30 25.09
CA GLN A 504 37.76 27.21 26.31
C GLN A 504 37.03 27.95 27.43
N THR A 505 36.58 27.23 28.45
CA THR A 505 35.93 27.78 29.64
C THR A 505 36.49 27.06 30.86
N GLY A 506 37.54 27.59 31.50
CA GLY A 506 38.01 27.26 32.84
C GLY A 506 38.10 25.78 33.28
N GLY A 507 38.28 24.83 32.34
CA GLY A 507 38.32 23.39 32.53
C GLY A 507 38.72 22.70 31.23
N THR A 508 38.28 21.45 31.03
CA THR A 508 38.47 20.72 29.77
C THR A 508 37.84 21.49 28.61
N GLY A 509 38.63 21.87 27.61
CA GLY A 509 38.16 22.59 26.43
C GLY A 509 37.28 21.72 25.50
N GLN A 510 36.76 22.32 24.44
CA GLN A 510 36.10 21.60 23.34
C GLN A 510 36.82 21.97 22.05
N PHE A 511 37.21 20.96 21.27
CA PHE A 511 37.83 21.15 19.98
C PHE A 511 37.34 20.10 18.98
N ALA A 512 36.85 20.55 17.82
CA ALA A 512 36.55 19.71 16.69
C ALA A 512 36.63 20.50 15.38
N ARG A 513 37.31 19.99 14.38
CA ARG A 513 37.32 20.57 13.04
C ARG A 513 36.78 19.58 12.05
N VAL A 514 35.85 19.99 11.21
CA VAL A 514 35.26 19.18 10.15
C VAL A 514 35.30 19.92 8.83
N LYS A 515 35.59 19.19 7.77
CA LYS A 515 35.50 19.69 6.38
C LYS A 515 34.51 18.87 5.63
N PHE A 516 33.46 19.53 5.14
CA PHE A 516 32.39 18.94 4.38
C PHE A 516 32.39 19.36 2.94
N ARG A 517 32.14 18.42 2.04
CA ARG A 517 31.61 18.65 0.71
C ARG A 517 30.11 18.41 0.78
N ILE A 518 29.33 19.42 0.39
CA ILE A 518 27.87 19.41 0.49
C ILE A 518 27.34 19.61 -0.92
N GLU A 519 26.55 18.65 -1.41
CA GLU A 519 26.07 18.58 -2.78
C GLU A 519 24.57 18.27 -2.83
N PRO A 520 23.84 18.86 -3.82
CA PRO A 520 22.49 18.36 -4.12
C PRO A 520 22.57 16.90 -4.56
N ASN A 521 21.62 16.09 -4.08
CA ASN A 521 21.43 14.72 -4.55
C ASN A 521 20.35 14.69 -5.64
N GLU A 522 20.19 13.56 -6.32
CA GLU A 522 19.11 13.35 -7.26
C GLU A 522 17.76 13.47 -6.56
N THR A 523 16.79 14.10 -7.24
CA THR A 523 15.45 14.30 -6.69
C THR A 523 14.80 12.96 -6.28
N GLY A 524 14.33 12.89 -5.05
CA GLY A 524 13.70 11.70 -4.49
C GLY A 524 14.65 10.64 -3.94
N LYS A 525 15.97 10.82 -4.06
CA LYS A 525 16.97 9.87 -3.55
C LYS A 525 17.20 9.99 -2.03
N GLY A 526 16.74 11.10 -1.46
CA GLY A 526 16.91 11.36 -0.03
C GLY A 526 18.29 11.87 0.34
N ASN A 527 18.55 11.95 1.65
CA ASN A 527 19.80 12.44 2.20
C ASN A 527 20.83 11.31 2.34
N GLU A 528 22.09 11.62 2.08
CA GLU A 528 23.21 10.68 2.16
C GLU A 528 24.38 11.30 2.94
N PHE A 529 24.88 10.58 3.96
CA PHE A 529 26.11 10.93 4.64
C PHE A 529 27.20 9.93 4.26
N ALA A 530 28.39 10.44 3.90
CA ALA A 530 29.56 9.65 3.58
C ALA A 530 30.79 10.18 4.33
N SER A 531 31.73 9.29 4.66
CA SER A 531 33.02 9.65 5.23
C SER A 531 34.14 9.13 4.33
N GLU A 532 34.98 10.06 3.87
CA GLU A 532 36.18 9.78 3.05
C GLU A 532 37.47 10.05 3.85
N ILE A 533 37.40 9.99 5.18
CA ILE A 533 38.56 10.29 6.04
C ILE A 533 39.71 9.28 5.76
N VAL A 534 40.87 9.84 5.44
CA VAL A 534 42.11 9.09 5.24
C VAL A 534 43.14 9.54 6.28
N GLY A 535 43.91 8.60 6.82
CA GLY A 535 45.01 8.90 7.76
C GLY A 535 44.57 9.25 9.19
N GLY A 536 43.29 9.07 9.54
CA GLY A 536 42.82 9.24 10.91
C GLY A 536 42.72 10.70 11.38
N THR A 537 42.61 11.68 10.48
CA THR A 537 42.48 13.10 10.80
C THR A 537 41.23 13.37 11.64
N VAL A 538 40.21 12.55 11.52
CA VAL A 538 39.07 12.42 12.44
C VAL A 538 39.02 10.97 12.90
N PRO A 539 39.21 10.67 14.19
CA PRO A 539 39.10 9.33 14.73
C PRO A 539 37.72 8.70 14.45
N LYS A 540 37.71 7.40 14.14
CA LYS A 540 36.50 6.65 13.78
C LYS A 540 35.41 6.74 14.85
N GLU A 541 35.78 6.85 16.12
CA GLU A 541 34.87 6.96 17.26
C GLU A 541 34.08 8.29 17.28
N TYR A 542 34.53 9.34 16.57
CA TYR A 542 33.84 10.63 16.48
C TYR A 542 32.97 10.79 15.25
N ILE A 543 33.12 9.92 14.24
CA ILE A 543 32.31 9.96 13.01
C ILE A 543 30.81 9.82 13.29
N PRO A 544 30.35 8.92 14.20
CA PRO A 544 28.93 8.86 14.57
C PRO A 544 28.41 10.16 15.19
N GLY A 545 29.26 10.90 15.90
CA GLY A 545 28.93 12.24 16.41
C GLY A 545 28.73 13.27 15.30
N VAL A 546 29.58 13.22 14.26
CA VAL A 546 29.46 14.06 13.07
C VAL A 546 28.16 13.74 12.34
N GLU A 547 27.86 12.47 12.08
CA GLU A 547 26.64 12.02 11.41
C GLU A 547 25.39 12.47 12.19
N LYS A 548 25.38 12.33 13.51
CA LYS A 548 24.29 12.80 14.35
C LYS A 548 24.09 14.32 14.26
N GLY A 549 25.17 15.11 14.20
CA GLY A 549 25.11 16.55 13.97
C GLY A 549 24.51 16.90 12.60
N VAL A 550 24.91 16.19 11.56
CA VAL A 550 24.35 16.34 10.21
C VAL A 550 22.85 16.00 10.20
N GLN A 551 22.48 14.87 10.77
CA GLN A 551 21.08 14.42 10.83
C GLN A 551 20.19 15.43 11.55
N SER A 552 20.67 16.04 12.64
CA SER A 552 19.92 17.04 13.39
C SER A 552 19.58 18.29 12.56
N VAL A 553 20.45 18.67 11.62
CA VAL A 553 20.21 19.82 10.72
C VAL A 553 19.25 19.42 9.62
N TRP A 554 19.39 18.22 9.07
CA TRP A 554 18.43 17.70 8.09
C TRP A 554 17.00 17.66 8.63
N ASP A 555 16.84 17.24 9.89
CA ASP A 555 15.51 17.12 10.52
C ASP A 555 14.92 18.48 10.89
N SER A 556 15.75 19.44 11.31
CA SER A 556 15.28 20.76 11.76
C SER A 556 15.18 21.82 10.67
N GLY A 557 15.79 21.57 9.51
CA GLY A 557 15.88 22.57 8.45
C GLY A 557 16.83 23.73 8.74
N VAL A 558 16.98 24.64 7.81
CA VAL A 558 17.89 25.79 7.89
C VAL A 558 17.20 27.10 7.52
N LEU A 559 16.24 27.06 6.59
CA LEU A 559 15.60 28.24 6.04
C LEU A 559 14.44 28.75 6.90
N ILE A 560 13.47 27.88 7.16
CA ILE A 560 12.25 28.16 7.93
C ILE A 560 11.81 26.97 8.81
N GLY A 561 12.69 26.01 9.01
CA GLY A 561 12.46 24.89 9.92
C GLY A 561 11.84 23.65 9.30
N PHE A 562 11.78 23.51 7.97
CA PHE A 562 11.31 22.30 7.33
C PHE A 562 12.45 21.32 7.06
N PRO A 563 12.19 20.00 7.14
CA PRO A 563 13.22 19.00 6.90
C PRO A 563 13.92 19.17 5.56
N VAL A 564 15.24 19.00 5.54
CA VAL A 564 16.05 19.04 4.33
C VAL A 564 16.02 17.68 3.65
N VAL A 565 15.89 17.65 2.34
CA VAL A 565 15.88 16.43 1.51
C VAL A 565 16.83 16.55 0.34
N ASP A 566 17.20 15.41 -0.23
CA ASP A 566 17.97 15.28 -1.47
C ASP A 566 19.32 16.01 -1.40
N THR A 567 20.07 15.74 -0.33
CA THR A 567 21.40 16.30 -0.12
C THR A 567 22.40 15.22 0.20
N LYS A 568 23.63 15.40 -0.29
CA LYS A 568 24.77 14.54 0.04
C LYS A 568 25.81 15.35 0.82
N VAL A 569 26.18 14.86 1.99
CA VAL A 569 27.21 15.44 2.84
C VAL A 569 28.36 14.46 2.97
N THR A 570 29.55 14.86 2.53
CA THR A 570 30.75 14.05 2.63
C THR A 570 31.75 14.70 3.58
N LEU A 571 32.07 13.99 4.66
CA LEU A 571 33.17 14.34 5.55
C LEU A 571 34.48 13.84 4.92
N TYR A 572 35.29 14.74 4.37
CA TYR A 572 36.52 14.37 3.67
C TYR A 572 37.81 14.68 4.43
N ASP A 573 37.79 15.59 5.40
CA ASP A 573 38.95 15.94 6.22
C ASP A 573 38.49 16.56 7.57
N GLY A 574 39.42 16.77 8.48
CA GLY A 574 39.15 17.41 9.77
C GLY A 574 40.39 17.43 10.66
N ALA A 575 40.20 17.79 11.93
CA ALA A 575 41.24 17.71 12.95
C ALA A 575 40.62 17.48 14.33
N PHE A 576 41.39 16.82 15.18
CA PHE A 576 41.02 16.60 16.58
C PHE A 576 42.17 17.03 17.52
N HIS A 577 41.85 17.14 18.79
CA HIS A 577 42.79 17.40 19.85
C HIS A 577 42.70 16.29 20.90
N GLU A 578 43.84 15.73 21.30
CA GLU A 578 43.91 14.55 22.17
C GLU A 578 43.12 14.66 23.49
N VAL A 579 43.03 15.88 24.05
CA VAL A 579 42.38 16.11 25.33
C VAL A 579 40.99 16.77 25.20
N ASP A 580 40.81 17.68 24.22
CA ASP A 580 39.63 18.57 24.14
C ASP A 580 38.61 18.06 23.09
N SER A 581 38.86 16.97 22.41
CA SER A 581 37.92 16.39 21.44
C SER A 581 36.98 15.35 22.06
N SER A 582 35.74 15.39 21.67
CA SER A 582 34.70 14.45 22.09
C SER A 582 33.65 14.28 20.98
N ALA A 583 32.84 13.21 21.04
CA ALA A 583 31.74 13.01 20.13
C ALA A 583 30.76 14.20 20.12
N ILE A 584 30.53 14.84 21.29
CA ILE A 584 29.67 16.02 21.42
C ILE A 584 30.30 17.24 20.74
N ALA A 585 31.62 17.43 20.86
CA ALA A 585 32.32 18.54 20.18
C ALA A 585 32.20 18.39 18.65
N PHE A 586 32.34 17.18 18.13
CA PHE A 586 32.16 16.88 16.71
C PHE A 586 30.70 17.00 16.26
N GLU A 587 29.72 16.63 17.09
CA GLU A 587 28.30 16.86 16.81
C GLU A 587 28.00 18.36 16.66
N ILE A 588 28.51 19.20 17.58
CA ILE A 588 28.34 20.66 17.54
C ILE A 588 29.04 21.26 16.31
N ALA A 589 30.28 20.82 16.03
CA ALA A 589 31.04 21.27 14.86
C ALA A 589 30.34 20.94 13.57
N ALA A 590 29.84 19.71 13.44
CA ALA A 590 29.11 19.24 12.25
C ALA A 590 27.83 20.04 12.03
N ARG A 591 27.06 20.28 13.09
CA ARG A 591 25.83 21.09 13.04
C ARG A 591 26.11 22.52 12.56
N SER A 592 27.12 23.16 13.11
CA SER A 592 27.50 24.53 12.74
C SER A 592 28.07 24.59 11.32
N ALA A 593 28.94 23.65 10.97
CA ALA A 593 29.52 23.54 9.63
C ALA A 593 28.43 23.37 8.56
N LEU A 594 27.47 22.50 8.82
CA LEU A 594 26.40 22.23 7.86
C LEU A 594 25.49 23.44 7.67
N LYS A 595 25.13 24.15 8.73
CA LYS A 595 24.36 25.39 8.65
C LYS A 595 25.10 26.45 7.82
N GLU A 596 26.40 26.68 8.10
CA GLU A 596 27.24 27.59 7.31
C GLU A 596 27.33 27.16 5.84
N GLY A 597 27.47 25.88 5.58
CA GLY A 597 27.48 25.33 4.24
C GLY A 597 26.20 25.56 3.48
N PHE A 598 25.06 25.37 4.15
CA PHE A 598 23.75 25.64 3.55
C PHE A 598 23.51 27.11 3.24
N ASP A 599 23.96 28.00 4.10
CA ASP A 599 23.90 29.45 3.85
C ASP A 599 24.73 29.82 2.60
N LYS A 600 25.92 29.24 2.44
CA LYS A 600 26.78 29.43 1.25
C LYS A 600 26.22 28.82 -0.03
N ALA A 601 25.66 27.62 0.08
CA ALA A 601 25.08 26.90 -1.05
C ALA A 601 23.75 27.50 -1.53
N GLY A 602 23.04 28.18 -0.63
CA GLY A 602 21.67 28.60 -0.81
C GLY A 602 20.68 27.44 -0.60
N VAL A 603 19.59 27.77 0.05
CA VAL A 603 18.50 26.81 0.33
C VAL A 603 17.23 27.27 -0.36
N LYS A 604 16.54 26.35 -0.99
CA LYS A 604 15.23 26.58 -1.62
C LYS A 604 14.16 25.72 -0.95
N LEU A 605 12.92 26.20 -1.04
CA LEU A 605 11.74 25.53 -0.52
C LEU A 605 11.15 24.60 -1.58
N LEU A 606 10.72 23.40 -1.17
CA LEU A 606 10.00 22.46 -1.98
C LEU A 606 8.57 22.30 -1.43
N GLU A 607 7.61 22.14 -2.35
CA GLU A 607 6.21 21.85 -2.04
C GLU A 607 5.78 20.52 -2.64
N PRO A 608 4.89 19.78 -1.96
CA PRO A 608 4.31 18.56 -2.52
C PRO A 608 3.36 18.89 -3.66
N VAL A 609 3.52 18.17 -4.77
CA VAL A 609 2.68 18.26 -5.96
C VAL A 609 1.86 16.99 -6.08
N MET A 610 0.57 17.15 -6.34
CA MET A 610 -0.39 16.07 -6.48
C MET A 610 -0.63 15.77 -7.96
N ASP A 611 -0.72 14.50 -8.29
CA ASP A 611 -1.29 14.03 -9.56
C ASP A 611 -2.81 13.98 -9.38
N VAL A 612 -3.50 14.90 -10.06
CA VAL A 612 -4.94 15.11 -9.94
C VAL A 612 -5.61 14.65 -11.23
N GLU A 613 -6.63 13.81 -11.07
CA GLU A 613 -7.52 13.46 -12.16
C GLU A 613 -8.93 13.97 -11.85
N VAL A 614 -9.52 14.70 -12.80
CA VAL A 614 -10.91 15.16 -12.74
C VAL A 614 -11.70 14.50 -13.85
N VAL A 615 -12.80 13.84 -13.48
CA VAL A 615 -13.77 13.27 -14.42
C VAL A 615 -14.98 14.17 -14.46
N THR A 616 -15.30 14.74 -15.62
CA THR A 616 -16.35 15.73 -15.76
C THR A 616 -17.12 15.57 -17.08
N PRO A 617 -18.43 15.87 -17.12
CA PRO A 617 -19.14 16.02 -18.38
C PRO A 617 -18.53 17.11 -19.26
N GLY A 618 -18.63 16.96 -20.58
CA GLY A 618 -18.03 17.88 -21.57
C GLY A 618 -18.39 19.37 -21.35
N ASP A 619 -19.58 19.64 -20.88
CA ASP A 619 -20.09 21.02 -20.63
C ASP A 619 -19.26 21.79 -19.58
N PHE A 620 -18.59 21.11 -18.66
CA PHE A 620 -17.81 21.71 -17.57
C PHE A 620 -16.29 21.67 -17.78
N VAL A 621 -15.80 21.07 -18.86
CA VAL A 621 -14.36 20.91 -19.13
C VAL A 621 -13.62 22.25 -19.09
N GLY A 622 -14.16 23.27 -19.75
CA GLY A 622 -13.55 24.59 -19.78
C GLY A 622 -13.46 25.23 -18.38
N SER A 623 -14.50 25.10 -17.58
CA SER A 623 -14.52 25.63 -16.20
C SER A 623 -13.52 24.89 -15.30
N VAL A 624 -13.44 23.55 -15.42
CA VAL A 624 -12.50 22.73 -14.66
C VAL A 624 -11.06 23.06 -15.04
N ILE A 625 -10.72 23.13 -16.32
CA ILE A 625 -9.38 23.51 -16.80
C ILE A 625 -9.00 24.92 -16.31
N GLY A 626 -9.92 25.87 -16.39
CA GLY A 626 -9.72 27.23 -15.90
C GLY A 626 -9.41 27.25 -14.38
N ASP A 627 -10.16 26.50 -13.60
CA ASP A 627 -9.93 26.40 -12.15
C ASP A 627 -8.61 25.71 -11.83
N ILE A 628 -8.26 24.60 -12.48
CA ILE A 628 -6.98 23.92 -12.30
C ILE A 628 -5.81 24.87 -12.61
N ASN A 629 -5.89 25.62 -13.69
CA ASN A 629 -4.87 26.60 -14.06
C ASN A 629 -4.75 27.71 -13.00
N SER A 630 -5.87 28.19 -12.45
CA SER A 630 -5.86 29.20 -11.38
C SER A 630 -5.21 28.69 -10.10
N ARG A 631 -5.17 27.36 -9.88
CA ARG A 631 -4.51 26.66 -8.78
C ARG A 631 -3.06 26.30 -9.05
N ARG A 632 -2.42 26.96 -10.03
CA ARG A 632 -1.06 26.66 -10.49
C ARG A 632 -0.90 25.21 -11.02
N GLY A 633 -2.00 24.62 -11.49
CA GLY A 633 -1.99 23.30 -12.06
C GLY A 633 -1.37 23.27 -13.46
N GLN A 634 -0.71 22.19 -13.79
CA GLN A 634 -0.16 21.91 -15.12
C GLN A 634 -0.95 20.76 -15.74
N ILE A 635 -1.78 21.05 -16.73
CA ILE A 635 -2.55 20.04 -17.45
C ILE A 635 -1.57 19.13 -18.21
N ARG A 636 -1.68 17.82 -18.00
CA ARG A 636 -0.83 16.79 -18.63
C ARG A 636 -1.54 16.11 -19.78
N ASN A 637 -2.79 15.77 -19.56
CA ASN A 637 -3.59 15.02 -20.53
C ASN A 637 -5.07 15.35 -20.39
N GLN A 638 -5.78 15.21 -21.51
CA GLN A 638 -7.22 15.27 -21.58
C GLN A 638 -7.69 14.16 -22.51
N GLU A 639 -8.56 13.30 -22.05
CA GLU A 639 -9.09 12.17 -22.83
C GLU A 639 -10.62 12.04 -22.65
N MET A 640 -11.28 11.48 -23.64
CA MET A 640 -12.69 11.11 -23.54
C MET A 640 -12.83 9.70 -22.95
N ARG A 641 -13.72 9.55 -21.98
CA ARG A 641 -14.07 8.25 -21.38
C ARG A 641 -15.59 8.10 -21.39
N GLY A 642 -16.11 7.40 -22.39
CA GLY A 642 -17.54 7.36 -22.62
C GLY A 642 -18.11 8.77 -22.87
N ASN A 643 -19.07 9.18 -22.05
CA ASN A 643 -19.69 10.51 -22.12
C ASN A 643 -19.02 11.56 -21.21
N ALA A 644 -17.92 11.22 -20.55
CA ALA A 644 -17.17 12.10 -19.67
C ALA A 644 -15.79 12.44 -20.26
N THR A 645 -15.26 13.59 -19.88
CA THR A 645 -13.88 13.98 -20.15
C THR A 645 -13.06 13.81 -18.90
N VAL A 646 -11.91 13.21 -19.03
CA VAL A 646 -10.91 13.02 -17.97
C VAL A 646 -9.79 14.01 -18.16
N ILE A 647 -9.51 14.81 -17.14
CA ILE A 647 -8.44 15.83 -17.14
C ILE A 647 -7.43 15.42 -16.10
N ARG A 648 -6.17 15.20 -16.52
CA ARG A 648 -5.05 14.91 -15.62
C ARG A 648 -4.14 16.13 -15.51
N ALA A 649 -3.78 16.50 -14.29
CA ALA A 649 -2.92 17.64 -14.01
C ALA A 649 -2.03 17.41 -12.80
N TYR A 650 -0.87 18.06 -12.80
CA TYR A 650 -0.08 18.25 -11.58
C TYR A 650 -0.48 19.55 -10.92
N VAL A 651 -0.90 19.49 -9.66
CA VAL A 651 -1.33 20.66 -8.89
C VAL A 651 -0.64 20.66 -7.53
N PRO A 652 -0.07 21.80 -7.08
CA PRO A 652 0.47 21.89 -5.72
C PRO A 652 -0.60 21.61 -4.66
N LEU A 653 -0.25 20.82 -3.66
CA LEU A 653 -1.20 20.43 -2.59
C LEU A 653 -1.78 21.66 -1.87
N ALA A 654 -0.99 22.70 -1.68
CA ALA A 654 -1.44 23.95 -1.05
C ALA A 654 -2.67 24.58 -1.74
N ASN A 655 -2.83 24.34 -3.03
CA ASN A 655 -3.93 24.88 -3.84
C ASN A 655 -5.11 23.89 -3.97
N MET A 656 -5.03 22.70 -3.37
CA MET A 656 -6.07 21.67 -3.48
C MET A 656 -7.00 21.59 -2.26
N PHE A 657 -6.66 22.26 -1.16
CA PHE A 657 -7.54 22.29 0.00
C PHE A 657 -8.91 22.85 -0.34
N GLY A 658 -9.96 22.15 0.08
CA GLY A 658 -11.34 22.51 -0.22
C GLY A 658 -11.79 22.35 -1.68
N TYR A 659 -10.98 21.73 -2.54
CA TYR A 659 -11.27 21.58 -3.97
C TYR A 659 -12.59 20.83 -4.25
N VAL A 660 -12.93 19.84 -3.43
CA VAL A 660 -14.19 19.08 -3.58
C VAL A 660 -15.41 19.98 -3.61
N SER A 661 -15.47 20.97 -2.73
CA SER A 661 -16.61 21.91 -2.65
C SER A 661 -16.67 22.80 -3.89
N GLN A 662 -15.53 23.29 -4.34
CA GLN A 662 -15.43 24.12 -5.55
C GLN A 662 -15.79 23.33 -6.81
N LEU A 663 -15.30 22.10 -6.94
CA LEU A 663 -15.60 21.23 -8.07
C LEU A 663 -17.11 20.90 -8.13
N ARG A 664 -17.71 20.57 -7.00
CA ARG A 664 -19.15 20.30 -6.91
C ARG A 664 -19.96 21.53 -7.31
N SER A 665 -19.58 22.71 -6.86
CA SER A 665 -20.26 23.96 -7.20
C SER A 665 -20.21 24.23 -8.70
N MET A 666 -19.04 24.15 -9.34
CA MET A 666 -18.88 24.47 -10.76
C MET A 666 -19.45 23.40 -11.69
N SER A 667 -19.56 22.16 -11.26
CA SER A 667 -20.03 21.02 -12.06
C SER A 667 -21.47 20.58 -11.71
N GLN A 668 -22.15 21.32 -10.85
CA GLN A 668 -23.47 20.94 -10.33
C GLN A 668 -23.50 19.52 -9.72
N GLY A 669 -22.41 19.15 -9.06
CA GLY A 669 -22.25 17.84 -8.45
C GLY A 669 -21.96 16.69 -9.42
N ARG A 670 -21.79 16.96 -10.72
CA ARG A 670 -21.61 15.93 -11.76
C ARG A 670 -20.14 15.56 -12.06
N ALA A 671 -19.18 16.32 -11.53
CA ALA A 671 -17.76 15.98 -11.64
C ALA A 671 -17.26 15.33 -10.36
N SER A 672 -16.32 14.43 -10.52
CA SER A 672 -15.54 13.82 -9.43
C SER A 672 -14.05 14.04 -9.66
N TYR A 673 -13.26 13.95 -8.60
CA TYR A 673 -11.81 13.99 -8.73
C TYR A 673 -11.16 12.99 -7.78
N THR A 674 -9.95 12.61 -8.16
CA THR A 674 -9.02 11.89 -7.30
C THR A 674 -7.68 12.60 -7.34
N MET A 675 -6.91 12.51 -6.27
CA MET A 675 -5.55 13.02 -6.25
C MET A 675 -4.65 12.10 -5.43
N GLN A 676 -3.39 12.03 -5.81
CA GLN A 676 -2.36 11.30 -5.10
C GLN A 676 -1.05 12.09 -5.12
N PHE A 677 -0.20 11.86 -4.12
CA PHE A 677 1.12 12.47 -4.11
C PHE A 677 1.94 12.02 -5.32
N ALA A 678 2.49 12.97 -6.07
CA ALA A 678 3.36 12.69 -7.20
C ALA A 678 4.84 12.90 -6.85
N HIS A 679 5.22 14.12 -6.50
CA HIS A 679 6.61 14.51 -6.22
C HIS A 679 6.67 15.83 -5.47
N TYR A 680 7.85 16.18 -4.96
CA TYR A 680 8.16 17.53 -4.51
C TYR A 680 8.71 18.37 -5.64
N ALA A 681 8.30 19.63 -5.73
CA ALA A 681 8.77 20.61 -6.74
C ALA A 681 9.18 21.93 -6.09
N ASP A 682 9.98 22.69 -6.80
CA ASP A 682 10.44 24.01 -6.36
C ASP A 682 9.27 24.96 -6.18
N VAL A 683 9.23 25.66 -5.06
CA VAL A 683 8.24 26.70 -4.79
C VAL A 683 8.62 27.97 -5.54
N PRO A 684 7.72 28.62 -6.31
CA PRO A 684 7.96 29.92 -6.91
C PRO A 684 8.33 30.99 -5.88
N ARG A 685 9.19 31.95 -6.23
CA ARG A 685 9.72 32.95 -5.29
C ARG A 685 8.64 33.70 -4.52
N ASN A 686 7.62 34.20 -5.22
CA ASN A 686 6.51 34.91 -4.59
C ASN A 686 5.78 34.06 -3.54
N VAL A 687 5.54 32.79 -3.84
CA VAL A 687 4.90 31.84 -2.91
C VAL A 687 5.85 31.48 -1.76
N ALA A 688 7.14 31.30 -2.05
CA ALA A 688 8.15 31.04 -1.01
C ALA A 688 8.25 32.20 -0.01
N ASP A 689 8.16 33.45 -0.47
CA ASP A 689 8.17 34.63 0.39
C ASP A 689 6.91 34.72 1.27
N GLU A 690 5.73 34.36 0.74
CA GLU A 690 4.50 34.26 1.52
C GLU A 690 4.58 33.15 2.58
N VAL A 691 5.12 31.98 2.22
CA VAL A 691 5.32 30.87 3.16
C VAL A 691 6.31 31.26 4.25
N LYS A 692 7.44 31.88 3.90
CA LYS A 692 8.39 32.39 4.88
C LYS A 692 7.76 33.38 5.85
N ALA A 693 6.97 34.32 5.37
CA ALA A 693 6.26 35.29 6.21
C ALA A 693 5.24 34.64 7.17
N LYS A 694 4.67 33.50 6.77
CA LYS A 694 3.71 32.77 7.59
C LYS A 694 4.38 31.98 8.73
N TYR A 695 5.60 31.50 8.53
CA TYR A 695 6.34 30.64 9.46
C TYR A 695 7.50 31.37 10.16
N ALA A 696 7.78 32.66 9.84
CA ALA A 696 8.70 33.54 10.57
C ALA A 696 7.98 34.16 11.76
#